data_2446b54e94d59829a2d206a9ce79ab3e
#
_entry.id   2446b54e94d59829a2d206a9ce79ab3e
#
_cell.length_a   1.000
_cell.length_b   1.000
_cell.length_c   1.000
_cell.angle_alpha   90.00
_cell.angle_beta   90.00
_cell.angle_gamma   90.00
#
_symmetry.space_group_name_H-M   'P 1'
#
loop_
_entity.id
_entity.type
_entity.pdbx_description
1 polymer ?
#
loop_
_entity_poly.entity_id
_entity_poly.type
_entity_poly.pdbx_seq_one_letter_code
_entity_poly.pdbx_strand_id
1 'polypeptide(L)'
;MKIPVLFPKIFDYPFTYKSELSHQLNPGDFVKAPFGSSEITGVVWTYEQKTDKKIQIKKISKKIDVNNLNPPMIKFISWFSKYNLVPLGMSLKMCLLSKDVVEKNFTNEFEKFDIKNQKKRFILNAEQKKSLSFIRNIGNNYNVTVLQGVTGSGKTLVYFERIKDFINQGNQALILLPEIALTNQFSRRFTEFFRSEPAIWHSSTTKKNKSIIWKGVTEGKIKIVIGARSSLFLPFKNLKIIIVDEEHDVSYKQDEGVSYNARDMAIARASLENIPINLVTSIPSIETYNNIVTKKYYVTKLSKRYKEASLPKIEIINLQSESLDKGSWIANKTINKVKKYLDKGDQILFFLNRRGFSPFVICKKCGKKFQCPNCAVNLNFHKKLNKLLCHYCGYKSILSRVCKDNKECDLLFCGPGVERIFLELKKIYPNKKIEIFSSDTLKKNQSVVNILEKVEKRKIDILVGTQLLSKGFHFPRLNCIVVVDSNFSSHGYDLRSAEKNVQLYHQLSGRAGREGKMSSIFFQTYTPDDEILLNISKNNPDAFLQKELLLRKEKKLPPFYRLISLIISGKNELIILKFATNLKSILPKMKEVTILGPVLAPITRLKKKYRCRILIRYPKNLFIQKHLSKTLSKIKIFSGIKLEVDVDPINFS
;
A
#
# COMPACT_ATOMS: atom_id res chain seq x y z
N MET A 1 -26.46 -7.62 36.85
CA MET A 1 -26.37 -8.19 35.48
C MET A 1 -24.89 -8.48 35.17
N LYS A 2 -24.57 -9.59 34.49
CA LYS A 2 -23.21 -9.85 33.99
C LYS A 2 -23.03 -9.20 32.62
N ILE A 3 -21.95 -8.45 32.45
CA ILE A 3 -21.67 -7.66 31.24
C ILE A 3 -20.30 -8.05 30.69
N PRO A 4 -20.19 -8.48 29.42
CA PRO A 4 -18.92 -8.73 28.78
C PRO A 4 -18.26 -7.42 28.35
N VAL A 5 -17.03 -7.15 28.77
CA VAL A 5 -16.26 -5.95 28.43
C VAL A 5 -14.96 -6.33 27.75
N LEU A 6 -14.77 -5.87 26.51
CA LEU A 6 -13.54 -6.02 25.76
C LEU A 6 -12.60 -4.84 26.01
N PHE A 7 -11.35 -5.15 26.33
CA PHE A 7 -10.32 -4.12 26.55
C PHE A 7 -9.31 -4.05 25.39
N PRO A 8 -8.74 -2.89 25.10
CA PRO A 8 -7.74 -2.70 24.05
C PRO A 8 -6.35 -3.24 24.48
N LYS A 9 -6.29 -4.52 24.76
CA LYS A 9 -5.13 -5.28 25.26
C LYS A 9 -4.93 -6.56 24.42
N ILE A 10 -3.89 -7.33 24.70
CA ILE A 10 -3.48 -8.53 23.94
C ILE A 10 -4.41 -9.75 24.11
N PHE A 11 -5.57 -9.57 24.72
CA PHE A 11 -6.50 -10.66 24.96
C PHE A 11 -7.44 -10.88 23.77
N ASP A 12 -7.82 -12.13 23.58
CA ASP A 12 -8.66 -12.57 22.47
C ASP A 12 -10.14 -12.74 22.85
N TYR A 13 -10.50 -12.28 24.04
CA TYR A 13 -11.82 -12.45 24.65
C TYR A 13 -12.20 -11.26 25.54
N PRO A 14 -13.51 -11.00 25.71
CA PRO A 14 -14.01 -10.04 26.70
C PRO A 14 -13.95 -10.61 28.12
N PHE A 15 -13.86 -9.71 29.09
CA PHE A 15 -13.91 -10.04 30.52
C PHE A 15 -15.31 -9.78 31.08
N THR A 16 -15.78 -10.62 31.99
CA THR A 16 -17.10 -10.47 32.61
C THR A 16 -17.04 -9.54 33.81
N TYR A 17 -17.93 -8.53 33.85
CA TYR A 17 -18.11 -7.57 34.94
C TYR A 17 -19.54 -7.60 35.43
N LYS A 18 -19.79 -7.09 36.67
CA LYS A 18 -21.13 -6.76 37.19
C LYS A 18 -21.45 -5.30 36.86
N SER A 19 -22.71 -5.02 36.54
CA SER A 19 -23.23 -3.66 36.43
C SER A 19 -24.34 -3.45 37.44
N GLU A 20 -24.24 -2.36 38.19
CA GLU A 20 -25.26 -1.83 39.10
C GLU A 20 -25.73 -0.45 38.60
N LEU A 21 -25.34 -0.06 37.37
CA LEU A 21 -25.74 1.21 36.78
C LEU A 21 -27.26 1.20 36.52
N SER A 22 -27.91 2.31 36.84
CA SER A 22 -29.36 2.51 36.61
C SER A 22 -29.75 2.43 35.15
N HIS A 23 -28.78 2.60 34.23
CA HIS A 23 -29.01 2.56 32.79
C HIS A 23 -28.56 1.21 32.19
N GLN A 24 -29.37 0.68 31.31
CA GLN A 24 -29.06 -0.53 30.55
C GLN A 24 -27.82 -0.29 29.69
N LEU A 25 -26.82 -1.17 29.81
CA LEU A 25 -25.63 -1.19 28.95
C LEU A 25 -25.87 -2.06 27.73
N ASN A 26 -25.59 -1.50 26.56
CA ASN A 26 -25.74 -2.14 25.27
C ASN A 26 -24.38 -2.49 24.63
N PRO A 27 -24.29 -3.52 23.79
CA PRO A 27 -23.09 -3.78 23.00
C PRO A 27 -22.65 -2.53 22.22
N GLY A 28 -21.35 -2.21 22.35
CA GLY A 28 -20.77 -1.00 21.76
C GLY A 28 -20.61 0.16 22.73
N ASP A 29 -21.29 0.16 23.87
CA ASP A 29 -21.13 1.20 24.88
C ASP A 29 -19.70 1.24 25.45
N PHE A 30 -19.17 2.45 25.59
CA PHE A 30 -17.87 2.66 26.21
C PHE A 30 -18.03 2.73 27.73
N VAL A 31 -17.23 1.94 28.43
CA VAL A 31 -17.27 1.83 29.89
C VAL A 31 -15.87 1.95 30.50
N LYS A 32 -15.80 2.46 31.71
CA LYS A 32 -14.61 2.45 32.55
C LYS A 32 -14.73 1.33 33.57
N ALA A 33 -13.73 0.46 33.65
CA ALA A 33 -13.75 -0.64 34.57
C ALA A 33 -12.34 -0.96 35.12
N PRO A 34 -12.24 -1.50 36.36
CA PRO A 34 -10.99 -1.90 36.97
C PRO A 34 -10.32 -3.04 36.21
N PHE A 35 -9.05 -2.86 35.81
CA PHE A 35 -8.25 -3.90 35.15
C PHE A 35 -6.86 -3.96 35.79
N GLY A 36 -6.58 -5.03 36.54
CA GLY A 36 -5.40 -5.09 37.42
C GLY A 36 -5.50 -4.05 38.52
N SER A 37 -4.47 -3.22 38.66
CA SER A 37 -4.34 -2.09 39.59
C SER A 37 -4.83 -0.75 39.03
N SER A 38 -5.28 -0.72 37.78
CA SER A 38 -5.69 0.53 37.11
C SER A 38 -7.11 0.42 36.54
N GLU A 39 -7.75 1.57 36.33
CA GLU A 39 -8.97 1.65 35.55
C GLU A 39 -8.66 1.92 34.09
N ILE A 40 -9.28 1.19 33.21
CA ILE A 40 -9.13 1.40 31.77
C ILE A 40 -10.48 1.43 31.04
N THR A 41 -10.49 2.13 29.92
CA THR A 41 -11.65 2.19 29.02
C THR A 41 -11.74 0.89 28.24
N GLY A 42 -12.93 0.27 28.26
CA GLY A 42 -13.31 -0.89 27.48
C GLY A 42 -14.60 -0.63 26.72
N VAL A 43 -15.03 -1.62 25.97
CA VAL A 43 -16.28 -1.60 25.20
C VAL A 43 -17.12 -2.80 25.60
N VAL A 44 -18.41 -2.60 25.86
CA VAL A 44 -19.37 -3.69 26.07
C VAL A 44 -19.44 -4.53 24.82
N TRP A 45 -19.22 -5.85 24.97
CA TRP A 45 -19.13 -6.75 23.83
C TRP A 45 -20.35 -7.65 23.65
N THR A 46 -20.41 -8.42 22.58
CA THR A 46 -21.60 -9.16 22.15
C THR A 46 -21.71 -10.59 22.71
N TYR A 47 -20.68 -11.11 23.35
CA TYR A 47 -20.69 -12.45 23.93
C TYR A 47 -19.89 -12.52 25.23
N GLU A 48 -20.29 -13.41 26.12
CA GLU A 48 -19.60 -13.71 27.38
C GLU A 48 -18.66 -14.90 27.22
N GLN A 49 -17.51 -14.85 27.88
CA GLN A 49 -16.70 -16.02 28.09
C GLN A 49 -17.19 -16.74 29.35
N LYS A 50 -17.20 -18.09 29.33
CA LYS A 50 -17.43 -18.86 30.53
C LYS A 50 -16.34 -18.53 31.56
N THR A 51 -16.73 -17.90 32.64
CA THR A 51 -15.84 -17.60 33.77
C THR A 51 -15.75 -18.78 34.71
N ASP A 52 -14.54 -19.11 35.16
CA ASP A 52 -14.38 -20.05 36.29
C ASP A 52 -15.11 -19.51 37.51
N LYS A 53 -15.88 -20.39 38.19
CA LYS A 53 -16.70 -20.02 39.33
C LYS A 53 -15.94 -19.41 40.53
N LYS A 54 -14.60 -19.50 40.53
CA LYS A 54 -13.72 -19.01 41.60
C LYS A 54 -13.25 -17.54 41.44
N ILE A 55 -13.56 -16.85 40.33
CA ILE A 55 -13.07 -15.48 40.09
C ILE A 55 -14.09 -14.48 40.62
N GLN A 56 -13.65 -13.57 41.49
CA GLN A 56 -14.48 -12.46 41.97
C GLN A 56 -14.72 -11.47 40.81
N ILE A 57 -15.99 -11.32 40.40
CA ILE A 57 -16.39 -10.45 39.33
C ILE A 57 -16.42 -9.00 39.83
N LYS A 58 -15.56 -8.14 39.25
CA LYS A 58 -15.48 -6.70 39.56
C LYS A 58 -16.68 -5.95 38.95
N LYS A 59 -16.95 -4.74 39.47
CA LYS A 59 -18.02 -3.86 38.98
C LYS A 59 -17.50 -2.91 37.91
N ILE A 60 -18.35 -2.51 36.97
CA ILE A 60 -18.12 -1.41 36.03
C ILE A 60 -18.20 -0.10 36.84
N SER A 61 -17.20 0.78 36.69
CA SER A 61 -17.14 2.03 37.45
C SER A 61 -18.10 3.09 36.88
N LYS A 62 -18.12 3.28 35.57
CA LYS A 62 -19.02 4.22 34.90
C LYS A 62 -19.22 3.91 33.41
N LYS A 63 -20.36 4.33 32.86
CA LYS A 63 -20.57 4.49 31.41
C LYS A 63 -19.93 5.80 30.96
N ILE A 64 -19.27 5.79 29.80
CA ILE A 64 -18.68 6.99 29.22
C ILE A 64 -19.70 7.59 28.25
N ASP A 65 -19.94 8.89 28.37
CA ASP A 65 -20.90 9.62 27.52
C ASP A 65 -20.30 9.92 26.13
N VAL A 66 -20.34 8.88 25.30
CA VAL A 66 -19.93 8.91 23.89
C VAL A 66 -20.84 7.99 23.11
N ASN A 67 -21.13 8.31 21.86
CA ASN A 67 -21.88 7.41 20.98
C ASN A 67 -21.21 6.02 20.92
N ASN A 68 -22.00 4.98 21.05
CA ASN A 68 -21.56 3.59 21.02
C ASN A 68 -20.95 3.20 19.67
N LEU A 69 -20.16 2.15 19.65
CA LEU A 69 -19.78 1.48 18.40
C LEU A 69 -21.02 0.85 17.78
N ASN A 70 -21.29 1.18 16.53
CA ASN A 70 -22.41 0.59 15.81
C ASN A 70 -22.20 -0.91 15.57
N PRO A 71 -23.28 -1.73 15.44
CA PRO A 71 -23.16 -3.17 15.24
C PRO A 71 -22.31 -3.59 14.05
N PRO A 72 -22.33 -2.95 12.88
CA PRO A 72 -21.41 -3.24 11.77
C PRO A 72 -19.94 -3.10 12.15
N MET A 73 -19.58 -2.06 12.92
CA MET A 73 -18.19 -1.85 13.36
C MET A 73 -17.73 -2.95 14.33
N ILE A 74 -18.59 -3.39 15.26
CA ILE A 74 -18.32 -4.53 16.13
C ILE A 74 -18.09 -5.81 15.32
N LYS A 75 -18.93 -6.07 14.31
CA LYS A 75 -18.75 -7.18 13.37
C LYS A 75 -17.44 -7.06 12.61
N PHE A 76 -17.10 -5.85 12.13
CA PHE A 76 -15.84 -5.62 11.42
C PHE A 76 -14.60 -5.90 12.29
N ILE A 77 -14.56 -5.41 13.54
CA ILE A 77 -13.47 -5.66 14.48
C ILE A 77 -13.33 -7.16 14.76
N SER A 78 -14.44 -7.85 14.98
CA SER A 78 -14.46 -9.30 15.23
C SER A 78 -13.98 -10.10 14.02
N TRP A 79 -14.44 -9.73 12.81
CA TRP A 79 -14.03 -10.35 11.57
C TRP A 79 -12.54 -10.09 11.27
N PHE A 80 -12.09 -8.84 11.44
CA PHE A 80 -10.70 -8.42 11.25
C PHE A 80 -9.73 -9.23 12.14
N SER A 81 -10.07 -9.38 13.42
CA SER A 81 -9.32 -10.19 14.38
C SER A 81 -9.13 -11.63 13.88
N LYS A 82 -10.22 -12.30 13.52
CA LYS A 82 -10.21 -13.69 13.04
C LYS A 82 -9.48 -13.86 11.72
N TYR A 83 -9.67 -12.92 10.79
CA TYR A 83 -9.06 -12.98 9.46
C TYR A 83 -7.55 -12.79 9.51
N ASN A 84 -7.08 -11.77 10.23
CA ASN A 84 -5.66 -11.42 10.30
C ASN A 84 -4.91 -12.17 11.43
N LEU A 85 -5.57 -13.05 12.18
CA LEU A 85 -4.99 -13.79 13.31
C LEU A 85 -4.39 -12.84 14.37
N VAL A 86 -5.13 -11.79 14.69
CA VAL A 86 -4.76 -10.76 15.66
C VAL A 86 -5.67 -10.86 16.87
N PRO A 87 -5.15 -10.73 18.10
CA PRO A 87 -5.98 -10.72 19.30
C PRO A 87 -7.11 -9.69 19.22
N LEU A 88 -8.32 -10.08 19.64
CA LEU A 88 -9.53 -9.26 19.52
C LEU A 88 -9.36 -7.88 20.19
N GLY A 89 -8.77 -7.83 21.38
CA GLY A 89 -8.52 -6.58 22.09
C GLY A 89 -7.48 -5.68 21.36
N MET A 90 -6.53 -6.27 20.61
CA MET A 90 -5.62 -5.49 19.79
C MET A 90 -6.32 -4.90 18.56
N SER A 91 -7.31 -5.61 18.01
CA SER A 91 -8.17 -5.10 16.93
C SER A 91 -9.03 -3.94 17.43
N LEU A 92 -9.60 -4.04 18.63
CA LEU A 92 -10.30 -2.93 19.30
C LEU A 92 -9.38 -1.73 19.52
N LYS A 93 -8.12 -1.96 19.90
CA LYS A 93 -7.13 -0.89 20.12
C LYS A 93 -6.92 -0.02 18.89
N MET A 94 -7.10 -0.54 17.69
CA MET A 94 -7.00 0.24 16.45
C MET A 94 -8.15 1.25 16.29
N CYS A 95 -9.30 0.95 16.87
CA CYS A 95 -10.46 1.85 16.93
C CYS A 95 -10.33 2.91 18.02
N LEU A 96 -9.64 2.58 19.14
CA LEU A 96 -9.46 3.44 20.30
C LEU A 96 -8.05 4.02 20.29
N LEU A 97 -7.91 5.32 20.18
CA LEU A 97 -6.60 5.99 20.10
C LEU A 97 -5.83 6.05 21.42
N SER A 98 -6.46 6.51 22.49
CA SER A 98 -5.92 6.59 23.85
C SER A 98 -7.02 6.87 24.86
N LYS A 99 -6.73 6.66 26.15
CA LYS A 99 -7.67 6.95 27.26
C LYS A 99 -8.27 8.36 27.17
N ASP A 100 -7.44 9.35 26.85
CA ASP A 100 -7.81 10.76 26.91
C ASP A 100 -8.75 11.22 25.79
N VAL A 101 -8.83 10.48 24.67
CA VAL A 101 -9.61 10.90 23.49
C VAL A 101 -11.09 10.71 23.71
N VAL A 102 -11.44 9.63 24.40
CA VAL A 102 -12.84 9.23 24.63
C VAL A 102 -13.52 10.16 25.66
N GLU A 103 -12.76 10.71 26.62
CA GLU A 103 -13.30 11.46 27.75
C GLU A 103 -13.31 12.98 27.54
N LYS A 104 -12.62 13.54 26.53
CA LYS A 104 -12.54 14.99 26.28
C LYS A 104 -13.72 15.54 25.48
N ASN A 105 -14.26 16.68 25.91
CA ASN A 105 -15.24 17.44 25.16
C ASN A 105 -14.57 18.52 24.29
N PHE A 106 -15.00 18.63 23.02
CA PHE A 106 -14.53 19.61 22.06
C PHE A 106 -15.77 20.36 21.51
N THR A 107 -16.08 21.54 22.06
CA THR A 107 -17.36 22.19 21.72
C THR A 107 -17.36 22.97 20.42
N ASN A 108 -16.32 23.71 20.06
CA ASN A 108 -16.35 24.60 18.88
C ASN A 108 -15.28 24.25 17.79
N GLU A 109 -14.57 23.14 17.91
CA GLU A 109 -13.45 22.84 17.02
C GLU A 109 -13.87 22.12 15.71
N PHE A 110 -15.18 21.87 15.50
CA PHE A 110 -15.69 21.16 14.32
C PHE A 110 -16.05 22.09 13.15
N GLU A 111 -16.35 23.36 13.40
CA GLU A 111 -16.84 24.34 12.40
C GLU A 111 -15.94 24.45 11.16
N LYS A 112 -14.63 24.33 11.33
CA LYS A 112 -13.69 24.35 10.19
C LYS A 112 -13.86 23.19 9.22
N PHE A 113 -14.48 22.10 9.66
CA PHE A 113 -14.75 20.92 8.85
C PHE A 113 -16.18 20.93 8.26
N ASP A 114 -16.96 21.96 8.53
CA ASP A 114 -18.31 22.07 7.99
C ASP A 114 -18.29 22.36 6.50
N ILE A 115 -19.05 21.55 5.76
CA ILE A 115 -19.14 21.66 4.33
C ILE A 115 -20.14 22.76 3.97
N LYS A 116 -19.64 23.80 3.28
CA LYS A 116 -20.43 24.95 2.89
C LYS A 116 -20.95 24.79 1.46
N ASN A 117 -22.15 25.34 1.20
CA ASN A 117 -22.76 25.30 -0.13
C ASN A 117 -21.86 25.92 -1.21
N GLN A 118 -21.72 25.22 -2.31
CA GLN A 118 -20.89 25.65 -3.45
C GLN A 118 -21.55 26.77 -4.25
N LYS A 119 -20.84 27.92 -4.40
CA LYS A 119 -21.16 28.95 -5.40
C LYS A 119 -20.57 28.61 -6.79
N LYS A 120 -19.47 27.85 -6.87
CA LYS A 120 -18.78 27.50 -8.12
C LYS A 120 -19.04 26.03 -8.47
N ARG A 121 -19.68 25.78 -9.63
CA ARG A 121 -19.86 24.40 -10.14
C ARG A 121 -18.61 23.97 -10.89
N PHE A 122 -18.03 22.83 -10.51
CA PHE A 122 -17.03 22.15 -11.33
C PHE A 122 -17.74 21.46 -12.49
N ILE A 123 -17.32 21.74 -13.72
CA ILE A 123 -17.95 21.17 -14.91
C ILE A 123 -17.27 19.86 -15.23
N LEU A 124 -18.01 18.76 -15.12
CA LEU A 124 -17.55 17.45 -15.57
C LEU A 124 -17.65 17.36 -17.11
N ASN A 125 -16.64 16.76 -17.73
CA ASN A 125 -16.70 16.41 -19.16
C ASN A 125 -17.64 15.21 -19.40
N ALA A 126 -17.90 14.87 -20.68
CA ALA A 126 -18.83 13.83 -21.06
C ALA A 126 -18.47 12.45 -20.47
N GLU A 127 -17.19 12.04 -20.51
CA GLU A 127 -16.74 10.77 -19.91
C GLU A 127 -16.93 10.73 -18.39
N GLN A 128 -16.63 11.83 -17.71
CA GLN A 128 -16.78 11.94 -16.25
C GLN A 128 -18.26 11.89 -15.86
N LYS A 129 -19.13 12.58 -16.61
CA LYS A 129 -20.59 12.51 -16.40
C LYS A 129 -21.11 11.10 -16.61
N LYS A 130 -20.71 10.42 -17.70
CA LYS A 130 -21.08 9.03 -17.98
C LYS A 130 -20.64 8.10 -16.85
N SER A 131 -19.41 8.23 -16.38
CA SER A 131 -18.87 7.42 -15.29
C SER A 131 -19.59 7.67 -13.97
N LEU A 132 -19.91 8.92 -13.63
CA LEU A 132 -20.65 9.28 -12.44
C LEU A 132 -22.08 8.72 -12.50
N SER A 133 -22.77 8.86 -13.63
CA SER A 133 -24.10 8.27 -13.84
C SER A 133 -24.08 6.76 -13.70
N PHE A 134 -23.08 6.07 -14.29
CA PHE A 134 -22.92 4.64 -14.14
C PHE A 134 -22.78 4.23 -12.66
N ILE A 135 -21.90 4.91 -11.87
CA ILE A 135 -21.69 4.63 -10.45
C ILE A 135 -22.99 4.85 -9.65
N ARG A 136 -23.75 5.91 -9.95
CA ARG A 136 -25.05 6.20 -9.31
C ARG A 136 -26.08 5.11 -9.58
N ASN A 137 -26.15 4.62 -10.82
CA ASN A 137 -27.13 3.60 -11.23
C ASN A 137 -26.91 2.22 -10.60
N ILE A 138 -25.66 1.89 -10.16
CA ILE A 138 -25.40 0.65 -9.42
C ILE A 138 -26.08 0.66 -8.04
N GLY A 139 -26.29 1.85 -7.47
CA GLY A 139 -27.03 2.02 -6.21
C GLY A 139 -26.14 2.29 -4.99
N ASN A 140 -26.78 2.29 -3.81
CA ASN A 140 -26.17 2.71 -2.54
C ASN A 140 -25.94 1.56 -1.55
N ASN A 141 -26.35 0.34 -1.90
CA ASN A 141 -26.03 -0.87 -1.14
C ASN A 141 -24.59 -1.35 -1.46
N TYR A 142 -24.15 -2.37 -0.76
CA TYR A 142 -22.82 -2.92 -0.97
C TYR A 142 -22.58 -3.31 -2.44
N ASN A 143 -21.65 -2.65 -3.02
CA ASN A 143 -21.06 -2.97 -4.30
C ASN A 143 -19.61 -2.48 -4.33
N VAL A 144 -18.80 -3.08 -5.18
CA VAL A 144 -17.44 -2.62 -5.45
C VAL A 144 -17.39 -2.10 -6.87
N THR A 145 -17.15 -0.82 -7.03
CA THR A 145 -17.02 -0.17 -8.33
C THR A 145 -15.59 0.32 -8.53
N VAL A 146 -14.98 -0.03 -9.66
CA VAL A 146 -13.64 0.41 -10.04
C VAL A 146 -13.75 1.60 -11.00
N LEU A 147 -13.28 2.76 -10.57
CA LEU A 147 -13.08 3.93 -11.41
C LEU A 147 -11.65 3.89 -11.98
N GLN A 148 -11.49 3.27 -13.14
CA GLN A 148 -10.23 3.21 -13.84
C GLN A 148 -10.05 4.42 -14.74
N GLY A 149 -8.88 5.04 -14.73
CA GLY A 149 -8.64 6.16 -15.64
C GLY A 149 -7.19 6.57 -15.70
N VAL A 150 -6.77 7.07 -16.87
CA VAL A 150 -5.41 7.55 -17.06
C VAL A 150 -5.07 8.66 -16.06
N THR A 151 -3.80 8.80 -15.71
CA THR A 151 -3.37 9.85 -14.79
C THR A 151 -3.71 11.23 -15.38
N GLY A 152 -4.41 12.07 -14.62
CA GLY A 152 -4.89 13.36 -15.09
C GLY A 152 -6.26 13.34 -15.78
N SER A 153 -6.99 12.22 -15.77
CA SER A 153 -8.37 12.15 -16.32
C SER A 153 -9.43 12.80 -15.43
N GLY A 154 -9.08 13.26 -14.23
CA GLY A 154 -10.01 13.90 -13.30
C GLY A 154 -10.85 12.94 -12.47
N LYS A 155 -10.36 11.72 -12.21
CA LYS A 155 -10.99 10.73 -11.31
C LYS A 155 -11.46 11.33 -9.99
N THR A 156 -10.64 12.22 -9.41
CA THR A 156 -10.93 12.89 -8.14
C THR A 156 -12.24 13.68 -8.18
N LEU A 157 -12.54 14.38 -9.27
CA LEU A 157 -13.80 15.13 -9.41
C LEU A 157 -15.00 14.20 -9.46
N VAL A 158 -14.89 13.05 -10.13
CA VAL A 158 -15.97 12.07 -10.23
C VAL A 158 -16.34 11.53 -8.84
N TYR A 159 -15.34 11.11 -8.04
CA TYR A 159 -15.69 10.60 -6.72
C TYR A 159 -16.02 11.71 -5.71
N PHE A 160 -15.54 12.94 -5.86
CA PHE A 160 -16.00 14.07 -5.05
C PHE A 160 -17.49 14.36 -5.28
N GLU A 161 -17.94 14.35 -6.53
CA GLU A 161 -19.39 14.50 -6.84
C GLU A 161 -20.20 13.33 -6.27
N ARG A 162 -19.66 12.10 -6.32
CA ARG A 162 -20.32 10.95 -5.70
C ARG A 162 -20.42 11.07 -4.18
N ILE A 163 -19.35 11.51 -3.51
CA ILE A 163 -19.36 11.79 -2.07
C ILE A 163 -20.41 12.84 -1.72
N LYS A 164 -20.50 13.90 -2.52
CA LYS A 164 -21.47 14.99 -2.31
C LYS A 164 -22.91 14.48 -2.27
N ASP A 165 -23.26 13.46 -3.07
CA ASP A 165 -24.60 12.85 -3.05
C ASP A 165 -24.96 12.33 -1.64
N PHE A 166 -24.00 11.72 -0.94
CA PHE A 166 -24.20 11.20 0.41
C PHE A 166 -24.17 12.29 1.48
N ILE A 167 -23.26 13.26 1.34
CA ILE A 167 -23.13 14.34 2.32
C ILE A 167 -24.38 15.22 2.35
N ASN A 168 -24.98 15.48 1.21
CA ASN A 168 -26.23 16.24 1.12
C ASN A 168 -27.42 15.55 1.84
N GLN A 169 -27.32 14.25 2.07
CA GLN A 169 -28.26 13.45 2.86
C GLN A 169 -27.87 13.35 4.34
N GLY A 170 -26.88 14.12 4.81
CA GLY A 170 -26.39 14.11 6.19
C GLY A 170 -25.45 12.95 6.55
N ASN A 171 -25.07 12.12 5.58
CA ASN A 171 -24.23 10.95 5.78
C ASN A 171 -22.73 11.29 5.88
N GLN A 172 -21.90 10.29 6.19
CA GLN A 172 -20.45 10.42 6.31
C GLN A 172 -19.73 9.61 5.21
N ALA A 173 -18.55 10.09 4.83
CA ALA A 173 -17.67 9.47 3.83
C ALA A 173 -16.24 9.29 4.35
N LEU A 174 -15.60 8.21 3.94
CA LEU A 174 -14.17 7.93 4.17
C LEU A 174 -13.43 7.89 2.84
N ILE A 175 -12.39 8.71 2.71
CA ILE A 175 -11.44 8.66 1.60
C ILE A 175 -10.12 8.09 2.12
N LEU A 176 -9.75 6.91 1.65
CA LEU A 176 -8.43 6.34 1.88
C LEU A 176 -7.47 6.80 0.80
N LEU A 177 -6.34 7.36 1.22
CA LEU A 177 -5.24 7.76 0.35
C LEU A 177 -3.94 7.11 0.81
N PRO A 178 -3.01 6.79 -0.11
CA PRO A 178 -1.63 6.52 0.25
C PRO A 178 -1.06 7.70 1.05
N GLU A 179 -0.31 7.43 2.13
CA GLU A 179 0.17 8.47 3.07
C GLU A 179 0.92 9.61 2.36
N ILE A 180 1.65 9.29 1.29
CA ILE A 180 2.39 10.25 0.46
C ILE A 180 1.47 11.09 -0.45
N ALA A 181 0.27 10.60 -0.76
CA ALA A 181 -0.69 11.32 -1.60
C ALA A 181 -1.48 12.40 -0.83
N LEU A 182 -1.36 12.43 0.51
CA LEU A 182 -1.89 13.49 1.39
C LEU A 182 -1.06 14.79 1.24
N THR A 183 -1.03 15.32 0.02
CA THR A 183 -0.25 16.52 -0.32
C THR A 183 -1.07 17.78 -0.13
N ASN A 184 -0.36 18.93 0.00
CA ASN A 184 -1.01 20.24 0.02
C ASN A 184 -1.89 20.47 -1.22
N GLN A 185 -1.51 19.90 -2.37
CA GLN A 185 -2.30 19.99 -3.61
C GLN A 185 -3.64 19.25 -3.51
N PHE A 186 -3.66 18.06 -2.87
CA PHE A 186 -4.92 17.35 -2.64
C PHE A 186 -5.80 18.12 -1.66
N SER A 187 -5.24 18.60 -0.55
CA SER A 187 -5.96 19.41 0.44
C SER A 187 -6.54 20.68 -0.20
N ARG A 188 -5.77 21.37 -1.04
CA ARG A 188 -6.27 22.56 -1.78
C ARG A 188 -7.45 22.21 -2.67
N ARG A 189 -7.37 21.14 -3.48
CA ARG A 189 -8.49 20.69 -4.32
C ARG A 189 -9.72 20.31 -3.52
N PHE A 190 -9.51 19.67 -2.37
CA PHE A 190 -10.60 19.34 -1.46
C PHE A 190 -11.28 20.61 -0.93
N THR A 191 -10.50 21.58 -0.44
CA THR A 191 -11.02 22.85 0.06
C THR A 191 -11.71 23.67 -1.03
N GLU A 192 -11.18 23.68 -2.24
CA GLU A 192 -11.82 24.33 -3.40
C GLU A 192 -13.18 23.69 -3.74
N PHE A 193 -13.28 22.37 -3.62
CA PHE A 193 -14.50 21.63 -3.95
C PHE A 193 -15.54 21.68 -2.82
N PHE A 194 -15.17 21.37 -1.58
CA PHE A 194 -16.12 21.25 -0.46
C PHE A 194 -16.25 22.52 0.40
N ARG A 195 -15.42 23.54 0.17
CA ARG A 195 -15.40 24.80 0.94
C ARG A 195 -15.20 24.61 2.44
N SER A 196 -14.47 23.56 2.82
CA SER A 196 -14.15 23.21 4.20
C SER A 196 -12.70 22.74 4.29
N GLU A 197 -12.13 22.77 5.50
CA GLU A 197 -10.86 22.11 5.74
C GLU A 197 -11.03 20.57 5.68
N PRO A 198 -10.05 19.84 5.12
CA PRO A 198 -10.08 18.39 5.17
C PRO A 198 -9.76 17.87 6.59
N ALA A 199 -10.60 16.99 7.13
CA ALA A 199 -10.27 16.25 8.34
C ALA A 199 -9.26 15.14 8.01
N ILE A 200 -7.97 15.43 8.22
CA ILE A 200 -6.86 14.56 7.80
C ILE A 200 -6.39 13.65 8.94
N TRP A 201 -6.40 12.35 8.69
CA TRP A 201 -6.03 11.29 9.63
C TRP A 201 -4.84 10.47 9.15
N HIS A 202 -3.64 10.76 9.67
CA HIS A 202 -2.42 10.00 9.37
C HIS A 202 -1.46 9.95 10.58
N SER A 203 -0.29 9.34 10.40
CA SER A 203 0.70 9.13 11.47
C SER A 203 1.17 10.44 12.11
N SER A 204 1.41 11.48 11.31
CA SER A 204 1.90 12.80 11.78
C SER A 204 0.80 13.77 12.23
N THR A 205 -0.49 13.43 12.16
CA THR A 205 -1.57 14.24 12.74
C THR A 205 -1.40 14.32 14.25
N THR A 206 -1.44 15.53 14.82
CA THR A 206 -1.24 15.76 16.26
C THR A 206 -2.28 15.03 17.10
N LYS A 207 -1.93 14.71 18.36
CA LYS A 207 -2.86 14.03 19.28
C LYS A 207 -4.16 14.82 19.47
N LYS A 208 -4.07 16.15 19.59
CA LYS A 208 -5.23 17.04 19.71
C LYS A 208 -6.16 16.90 18.50
N ASN A 209 -5.63 17.05 17.29
CA ASN A 209 -6.43 16.94 16.06
C ASN A 209 -7.03 15.52 15.88
N LYS A 210 -6.28 14.46 16.23
CA LYS A 210 -6.84 13.10 16.25
C LYS A 210 -8.01 12.97 17.20
N SER A 211 -7.93 13.58 18.40
CA SER A 211 -9.03 13.57 19.36
C SER A 211 -10.28 14.27 18.80
N ILE A 212 -10.10 15.46 18.22
CA ILE A 212 -11.17 16.24 17.60
C ILE A 212 -11.82 15.43 16.46
N ILE A 213 -11.02 14.88 15.54
CA ILE A 213 -11.53 14.11 14.41
C ILE A 213 -12.28 12.87 14.91
N TRP A 214 -11.70 12.12 15.85
CA TRP A 214 -12.33 10.92 16.39
C TRP A 214 -13.70 11.24 17.00
N LYS A 215 -13.78 12.27 17.86
CA LYS A 215 -15.03 12.69 18.49
C LYS A 215 -16.04 13.19 17.47
N GLY A 216 -15.62 14.07 16.54
CA GLY A 216 -16.48 14.61 15.50
C GLY A 216 -17.05 13.56 14.54
N VAL A 217 -16.28 12.50 14.26
CA VAL A 217 -16.72 11.35 13.48
C VAL A 217 -17.75 10.53 14.24
N THR A 218 -17.50 10.26 15.52
CA THR A 218 -18.41 9.51 16.40
C THR A 218 -19.73 10.22 16.62
N GLU A 219 -19.71 11.54 16.70
CA GLU A 219 -20.92 12.38 16.83
C GLU A 219 -21.63 12.63 15.48
N GLY A 220 -20.97 12.34 14.36
CA GLY A 220 -21.48 12.61 13.02
C GLY A 220 -21.35 14.06 12.58
N LYS A 221 -20.61 14.90 13.32
CA LYS A 221 -20.33 16.30 12.98
C LYS A 221 -19.34 16.42 11.83
N ILE A 222 -18.27 15.62 11.83
CA ILE A 222 -17.33 15.57 10.71
C ILE A 222 -17.89 14.62 9.64
N LYS A 223 -18.17 15.17 8.46
CA LYS A 223 -18.82 14.45 7.37
C LYS A 223 -17.84 13.69 6.47
N ILE A 224 -16.63 14.23 6.24
CA ILE A 224 -15.62 13.61 5.37
C ILE A 224 -14.31 13.49 6.14
N VAL A 225 -13.77 12.28 6.18
CA VAL A 225 -12.39 12.03 6.66
C VAL A 225 -11.54 11.59 5.49
N ILE A 226 -10.36 12.19 5.39
CA ILE A 226 -9.31 11.78 4.47
C ILE A 226 -8.20 11.15 5.30
N GLY A 227 -7.85 9.91 5.02
CA GLY A 227 -6.87 9.26 5.86
C GLY A 227 -6.04 8.19 5.21
N ALA A 228 -4.96 7.84 5.90
CA ALA A 228 -4.18 6.66 5.64
C ALA A 228 -4.85 5.40 6.24
N ARG A 229 -4.18 4.27 6.17
CA ARG A 229 -4.64 2.94 6.62
C ARG A 229 -5.44 2.91 7.91
N SER A 230 -4.96 3.61 8.95
CA SER A 230 -5.58 3.60 10.28
C SER A 230 -6.93 4.31 10.37
N SER A 231 -7.25 5.21 9.42
CA SER A 231 -8.57 5.86 9.39
C SER A 231 -9.71 4.88 9.12
N LEU A 232 -9.38 3.71 8.60
CA LEU A 232 -10.34 2.61 8.40
C LEU A 232 -10.97 2.13 9.72
N PHE A 233 -10.35 2.37 10.87
CA PHE A 233 -10.85 1.94 12.18
C PHE A 233 -11.61 3.04 12.94
N LEU A 234 -11.81 4.21 12.34
CA LEU A 234 -12.60 5.27 12.95
C LEU A 234 -14.08 4.84 13.13
N PRO A 235 -14.66 5.10 14.30
CA PRO A 235 -16.05 4.71 14.63
C PRO A 235 -17.06 5.73 14.08
N PHE A 236 -17.28 5.72 12.77
CA PHE A 236 -18.26 6.60 12.12
C PHE A 236 -19.66 6.31 12.63
N LYS A 237 -20.42 7.37 12.92
CA LYS A 237 -21.83 7.28 13.28
C LYS A 237 -22.68 6.77 12.13
N ASN A 238 -22.47 7.32 10.92
CA ASN A 238 -23.28 7.03 9.73
C ASN A 238 -22.42 7.04 8.45
N LEU A 239 -21.42 6.12 8.37
CA LEU A 239 -20.63 5.93 7.16
C LEU A 239 -21.51 5.36 6.05
N LYS A 240 -21.49 5.97 4.84
CA LYS A 240 -22.29 5.51 3.70
C LYS A 240 -21.52 5.35 2.41
N ILE A 241 -20.25 5.73 2.37
CA ILE A 241 -19.38 5.47 1.22
C ILE A 241 -17.92 5.41 1.65
N ILE A 242 -17.18 4.50 1.03
CA ILE A 242 -15.70 4.42 1.14
C ILE A 242 -15.11 4.62 -0.24
N ILE A 243 -14.11 5.49 -0.34
CA ILE A 243 -13.27 5.66 -1.53
C ILE A 243 -11.87 5.16 -1.19
N VAL A 244 -11.28 4.36 -2.07
CA VAL A 244 -9.88 3.94 -1.99
C VAL A 244 -9.17 4.45 -3.22
N ASP A 245 -8.48 5.57 -3.12
CA ASP A 245 -7.76 6.17 -4.25
C ASP A 245 -6.37 5.53 -4.39
N GLU A 246 -5.90 5.37 -5.64
CA GLU A 246 -4.68 4.62 -5.99
C GLU A 246 -4.67 3.21 -5.33
N GLU A 247 -5.77 2.44 -5.51
CA GLU A 247 -6.03 1.16 -4.80
C GLU A 247 -4.89 0.13 -4.92
N HIS A 248 -4.10 0.27 -5.98
CA HIS A 248 -2.94 -0.59 -6.27
C HIS A 248 -1.70 -0.24 -5.44
N ASP A 249 -1.71 0.90 -4.70
CA ASP A 249 -0.51 1.35 -3.99
C ASP A 249 -0.14 0.38 -2.86
N VAL A 250 1.12 -0.05 -2.86
CA VAL A 250 1.66 -0.98 -1.86
C VAL A 250 1.64 -0.43 -0.44
N SER A 251 1.53 0.89 -0.27
CA SER A 251 1.46 1.51 1.05
C SER A 251 0.15 1.23 1.81
N TYR A 252 -0.86 0.67 1.16
CA TYR A 252 -2.03 0.14 1.86
C TYR A 252 -1.74 -1.10 2.71
N LYS A 253 -0.63 -1.80 2.46
CA LYS A 253 -0.15 -2.85 3.36
C LYS A 253 0.57 -2.23 4.56
N GLN A 254 0.13 -2.58 5.76
CA GLN A 254 0.83 -2.29 7.00
C GLN A 254 1.68 -3.50 7.37
N ASP A 255 2.99 -3.26 7.54
CA ASP A 255 3.96 -4.32 7.88
C ASP A 255 4.45 -4.19 9.34
N GLU A 256 4.28 -3.04 10.00
CA GLU A 256 4.66 -2.81 11.39
C GLU A 256 3.47 -2.95 12.34
N GLY A 257 3.66 -3.71 13.42
CA GLY A 257 2.62 -3.97 14.41
C GLY A 257 1.61 -5.02 13.92
N VAL A 258 0.36 -4.64 13.78
CA VAL A 258 -0.68 -5.48 13.18
C VAL A 258 -0.56 -5.43 11.67
N SER A 259 -0.26 -6.58 11.04
CA SER A 259 -0.14 -6.65 9.58
C SER A 259 -1.52 -6.81 8.91
N TYR A 260 -1.84 -5.93 7.97
CA TYR A 260 -3.09 -5.99 7.18
C TYR A 260 -3.00 -5.15 5.91
N ASN A 261 -3.85 -5.43 4.92
CA ASN A 261 -4.02 -4.60 3.73
C ASN A 261 -5.27 -3.73 3.87
N ALA A 262 -5.11 -2.41 3.97
CA ALA A 262 -6.22 -1.49 4.22
C ALA A 262 -7.24 -1.44 3.07
N ARG A 263 -6.83 -1.64 1.81
CA ARG A 263 -7.75 -1.77 0.67
C ARG A 263 -8.70 -2.96 0.88
N ASP A 264 -8.16 -4.13 1.17
CA ASP A 264 -8.95 -5.36 1.31
C ASP A 264 -9.84 -5.30 2.56
N MET A 265 -9.31 -4.71 3.65
CA MET A 265 -10.10 -4.46 4.85
C MET A 265 -11.21 -3.43 4.64
N ALA A 266 -11.00 -2.42 3.76
CA ALA A 266 -12.03 -1.45 3.39
C ALA A 266 -13.18 -2.12 2.62
N ILE A 267 -12.87 -3.05 1.71
CA ILE A 267 -13.88 -3.84 1.00
C ILE A 267 -14.69 -4.69 1.99
N ALA A 268 -14.02 -5.35 2.94
CA ALA A 268 -14.70 -6.12 3.96
C ALA A 268 -15.58 -5.25 4.88
N ARG A 269 -15.07 -4.07 5.29
CA ARG A 269 -15.83 -3.10 6.07
C ARG A 269 -17.07 -2.63 5.32
N ALA A 270 -16.92 -2.25 4.05
CA ALA A 270 -18.05 -1.82 3.20
C ALA A 270 -19.12 -2.91 3.07
N SER A 271 -18.71 -4.17 2.92
CA SER A 271 -19.62 -5.32 2.89
C SER A 271 -20.39 -5.49 4.21
N LEU A 272 -19.71 -5.38 5.35
CA LEU A 272 -20.34 -5.53 6.66
C LEU A 272 -21.26 -4.34 7.03
N GLU A 273 -20.97 -3.15 6.53
CA GLU A 273 -21.79 -1.95 6.68
C GLU A 273 -22.88 -1.82 5.61
N ASN A 274 -22.90 -2.72 4.61
CA ASN A 274 -23.79 -2.70 3.44
C ASN A 274 -23.79 -1.35 2.71
N ILE A 275 -22.58 -0.85 2.40
CA ILE A 275 -22.36 0.44 1.72
C ILE A 275 -21.51 0.27 0.47
N PRO A 276 -21.62 1.16 -0.54
CA PRO A 276 -20.79 1.12 -1.73
C PRO A 276 -19.35 1.50 -1.41
N ILE A 277 -18.41 0.89 -2.16
CA ILE A 277 -16.99 1.24 -2.15
C ILE A 277 -16.50 1.49 -3.57
N ASN A 278 -15.79 2.60 -3.78
CA ASN A 278 -15.16 2.90 -5.05
C ASN A 278 -13.65 2.73 -4.95
N LEU A 279 -13.11 1.82 -5.74
CA LEU A 279 -11.67 1.63 -5.95
C LEU A 279 -11.25 2.51 -7.13
N VAL A 280 -10.31 3.40 -6.90
CA VAL A 280 -9.88 4.37 -7.92
C VAL A 280 -8.44 4.07 -8.30
N THR A 281 -8.17 3.93 -9.59
CA THR A 281 -6.84 3.52 -10.06
C THR A 281 -6.57 3.95 -11.51
N SER A 282 -5.30 4.03 -11.89
CA SER A 282 -4.89 4.08 -13.30
C SER A 282 -4.74 2.67 -13.88
N ILE A 283 -4.08 1.78 -13.14
CA ILE A 283 -3.93 0.37 -13.47
C ILE A 283 -4.31 -0.43 -12.23
N PRO A 284 -5.32 -1.29 -12.31
CA PRO A 284 -5.77 -2.05 -11.14
C PRO A 284 -4.69 -3.03 -10.66
N SER A 285 -4.74 -3.35 -9.37
CA SER A 285 -4.01 -4.51 -8.85
C SER A 285 -4.53 -5.79 -9.51
N ILE A 286 -3.71 -6.84 -9.55
CA ILE A 286 -4.09 -8.10 -10.19
C ILE A 286 -5.32 -8.74 -9.53
N GLU A 287 -5.51 -8.55 -8.22
CA GLU A 287 -6.70 -8.99 -7.49
C GLU A 287 -7.95 -8.25 -7.97
N THR A 288 -7.85 -6.92 -8.08
CA THR A 288 -8.94 -6.07 -8.58
C THR A 288 -9.25 -6.40 -10.04
N TYR A 289 -8.21 -6.56 -10.88
CA TYR A 289 -8.37 -6.96 -12.27
C TYR A 289 -9.07 -8.32 -12.42
N ASN A 290 -8.66 -9.34 -11.64
CA ASN A 290 -9.34 -10.62 -11.61
C ASN A 290 -10.83 -10.50 -11.24
N ASN A 291 -11.16 -9.66 -10.26
CA ASN A 291 -12.54 -9.45 -9.85
C ASN A 291 -13.37 -8.69 -10.91
N ILE A 292 -12.75 -7.82 -11.71
CA ILE A 292 -13.37 -7.19 -12.89
C ILE A 292 -13.66 -8.24 -13.96
N VAL A 293 -12.66 -9.04 -14.34
CA VAL A 293 -12.79 -10.09 -15.40
C VAL A 293 -13.84 -11.13 -15.01
N THR A 294 -13.90 -11.50 -13.72
CA THR A 294 -14.91 -12.43 -13.19
C THR A 294 -16.27 -11.77 -12.88
N LYS A 295 -16.48 -10.51 -13.28
CA LYS A 295 -17.72 -9.74 -13.10
C LYS A 295 -18.17 -9.60 -11.63
N LYS A 296 -17.25 -9.74 -10.68
CA LYS A 296 -17.50 -9.49 -9.25
C LYS A 296 -17.47 -8.01 -8.91
N TYR A 297 -16.72 -7.22 -9.66
CA TYR A 297 -16.62 -5.77 -9.51
C TYR A 297 -17.12 -5.09 -10.78
N TYR A 298 -17.87 -4.00 -10.59
CA TYR A 298 -18.25 -3.10 -11.67
C TYR A 298 -17.05 -2.24 -12.07
N VAL A 299 -16.97 -1.86 -13.34
CA VAL A 299 -15.87 -1.01 -13.83
C VAL A 299 -16.40 0.08 -14.76
N THR A 300 -15.88 1.29 -14.58
CA THR A 300 -16.04 2.39 -15.52
C THR A 300 -14.67 3.00 -15.83
N LYS A 301 -14.48 3.45 -17.07
CA LYS A 301 -13.17 3.89 -17.57
C LYS A 301 -13.21 5.35 -18.01
N LEU A 302 -12.14 6.10 -17.67
CA LEU A 302 -11.83 7.45 -18.17
C LEU A 302 -10.59 7.36 -19.05
N SER A 303 -10.77 7.40 -20.37
CA SER A 303 -9.71 7.18 -21.36
C SER A 303 -8.90 8.43 -21.66
N LYS A 304 -9.50 9.61 -21.56
CA LYS A 304 -8.91 10.89 -21.95
C LYS A 304 -8.33 11.65 -20.75
N ARG A 305 -7.20 12.31 -20.96
CA ARG A 305 -6.68 13.30 -20.02
C ARG A 305 -7.51 14.58 -20.06
N TYR A 306 -7.54 15.29 -18.93
CA TYR A 306 -8.13 16.62 -18.87
C TYR A 306 -7.38 17.56 -19.83
N LYS A 307 -8.09 18.39 -20.62
CA LYS A 307 -7.56 19.26 -21.67
C LYS A 307 -6.83 18.53 -22.80
N GLU A 308 -7.19 17.29 -23.11
CA GLU A 308 -6.68 16.51 -24.25
C GLU A 308 -5.15 16.38 -24.33
N ALA A 309 -4.45 16.54 -23.20
CA ALA A 309 -3.01 16.35 -23.16
C ALA A 309 -2.62 14.94 -23.63
N SER A 310 -1.72 14.86 -24.59
CA SER A 310 -1.24 13.58 -25.14
C SER A 310 -0.41 12.80 -24.12
N LEU A 311 -0.44 11.45 -24.24
CA LEU A 311 0.47 10.59 -23.49
C LEU A 311 1.91 10.78 -24.01
N PRO A 312 2.94 10.66 -23.14
CA PRO A 312 4.32 10.77 -23.59
C PRO A 312 4.69 9.64 -24.56
N LYS A 313 5.51 9.98 -25.56
CA LYS A 313 6.12 8.98 -26.44
C LYS A 313 7.11 8.14 -25.65
N ILE A 314 6.98 6.83 -25.67
CA ILE A 314 7.89 5.92 -24.99
C ILE A 314 8.89 5.35 -26.00
N GLU A 315 10.17 5.42 -25.65
CA GLU A 315 11.25 4.89 -26.47
C GLU A 315 12.19 4.03 -25.64
N ILE A 316 12.54 2.85 -26.16
CA ILE A 316 13.50 1.93 -25.55
C ILE A 316 14.87 2.18 -26.14
N ILE A 317 15.86 2.40 -25.30
CA ILE A 317 17.27 2.56 -25.68
C ILE A 317 18.00 1.28 -25.29
N ASN A 318 18.46 0.56 -26.31
CA ASN A 318 19.17 -0.70 -26.16
C ASN A 318 20.63 -0.46 -25.73
N LEU A 319 20.97 -0.79 -24.48
CA LEU A 319 22.33 -0.65 -23.95
C LEU A 319 23.30 -1.74 -24.44
N GLN A 320 22.83 -2.76 -25.14
CA GLN A 320 23.71 -3.77 -25.76
C GLN A 320 24.36 -3.22 -27.03
N SER A 321 23.64 -2.35 -27.75
CA SER A 321 24.12 -1.72 -29.01
C SER A 321 24.81 -0.37 -28.79
N GLU A 322 24.72 0.20 -27.59
CA GLU A 322 25.33 1.49 -27.23
C GLU A 322 26.67 1.25 -26.50
N SER A 323 27.73 1.88 -26.95
CA SER A 323 28.99 1.90 -26.22
C SER A 323 28.88 2.83 -25.02
N LEU A 324 28.89 2.26 -23.81
CA LEU A 324 29.00 3.03 -22.57
C LEU A 324 30.47 3.18 -22.20
N ASP A 325 30.90 4.39 -21.88
CA ASP A 325 32.21 4.62 -21.32
C ASP A 325 32.40 3.85 -20.01
N LYS A 326 33.64 3.45 -19.71
CA LYS A 326 33.94 2.66 -18.52
C LYS A 326 33.47 3.39 -17.24
N GLY A 327 32.49 2.83 -16.56
CA GLY A 327 31.91 3.40 -15.34
C GLY A 327 30.72 4.34 -15.56
N SER A 328 30.31 4.64 -16.80
CA SER A 328 29.11 5.40 -17.13
C SER A 328 27.86 4.54 -17.16
N TRP A 329 26.72 5.16 -16.89
CA TRP A 329 25.39 4.55 -16.85
C TRP A 329 24.41 5.18 -17.84
N ILE A 330 24.77 6.34 -18.40
CA ILE A 330 23.93 7.09 -19.32
C ILE A 330 24.50 6.95 -20.73
N ALA A 331 23.70 6.40 -21.65
CA ALA A 331 24.11 6.22 -23.04
C ALA A 331 24.19 7.55 -23.78
N ASN A 332 25.14 7.69 -24.71
CA ASN A 332 25.31 8.89 -25.52
C ASN A 332 24.04 9.27 -26.30
N LYS A 333 23.30 8.29 -26.79
CA LYS A 333 21.98 8.48 -27.41
C LYS A 333 20.98 9.14 -26.46
N THR A 334 20.98 8.75 -25.16
CA THR A 334 20.16 9.38 -24.13
C THR A 334 20.58 10.82 -23.89
N ILE A 335 21.90 11.09 -23.78
CA ILE A 335 22.46 12.45 -23.59
C ILE A 335 21.98 13.37 -24.70
N ASN A 336 22.12 12.95 -25.97
CA ASN A 336 21.72 13.71 -27.13
C ASN A 336 20.22 14.03 -27.18
N LYS A 337 19.38 13.06 -26.74
CA LYS A 337 17.92 13.24 -26.65
C LYS A 337 17.55 14.21 -25.53
N VAL A 338 18.14 14.06 -24.35
CA VAL A 338 17.91 14.91 -23.18
C VAL A 338 18.31 16.35 -23.47
N LYS A 339 19.43 16.56 -24.16
CA LYS A 339 19.92 17.90 -24.56
C LYS A 339 18.85 18.70 -25.31
N LYS A 340 18.12 18.05 -26.25
CA LYS A 340 17.03 18.69 -27.01
C LYS A 340 15.90 19.24 -26.13
N TYR A 341 15.62 18.62 -24.98
CA TYR A 341 14.62 19.11 -24.01
C TYR A 341 15.21 20.21 -23.12
N LEU A 342 16.47 20.09 -22.68
CA LEU A 342 17.15 21.09 -21.89
C LEU A 342 17.32 22.44 -22.67
N ASP A 343 17.58 22.35 -23.95
CA ASP A 343 17.73 23.55 -24.86
C ASP A 343 16.37 24.26 -25.01
N LYS A 344 15.24 23.55 -24.87
CA LYS A 344 13.89 24.14 -24.86
C LYS A 344 13.46 24.67 -23.47
N GLY A 345 14.32 24.58 -22.46
CA GLY A 345 14.02 24.98 -21.09
C GLY A 345 13.05 24.03 -20.35
N ASP A 346 12.94 22.79 -20.81
CA ASP A 346 12.13 21.74 -20.14
C ASP A 346 12.89 21.14 -18.95
N GLN A 347 12.14 20.65 -17.98
CA GLN A 347 12.67 19.92 -16.83
C GLN A 347 12.78 18.44 -17.14
N ILE A 348 13.88 17.83 -16.68
CA ILE A 348 14.21 16.43 -16.92
C ILE A 348 14.18 15.66 -15.60
N LEU A 349 13.64 14.43 -15.63
CA LEU A 349 13.72 13.49 -14.53
C LEU A 349 14.57 12.29 -14.93
N PHE A 350 15.69 12.07 -14.23
CA PHE A 350 16.40 10.81 -14.24
C PHE A 350 15.87 9.93 -13.11
N PHE A 351 15.18 8.89 -13.49
CA PHE A 351 14.48 8.00 -12.55
C PHE A 351 15.22 6.69 -12.37
N LEU A 352 15.40 6.31 -11.10
CA LEU A 352 15.94 5.01 -10.72
C LEU A 352 14.90 4.27 -9.85
N ASN A 353 14.50 3.09 -10.28
CA ASN A 353 13.56 2.27 -9.50
C ASN A 353 14.27 1.44 -8.42
N ARG A 354 15.19 2.05 -7.66
CA ARG A 354 15.97 1.33 -6.68
C ARG A 354 15.49 1.56 -5.25
N ARG A 355 15.01 0.48 -4.60
CA ARG A 355 14.97 0.32 -3.15
C ARG A 355 15.74 -0.95 -2.77
N GLY A 356 16.88 -0.81 -2.06
CA GLY A 356 17.57 -1.91 -1.37
C GLY A 356 18.75 -2.55 -2.11
N PHE A 357 19.64 -3.14 -1.31
CA PHE A 357 20.91 -3.80 -1.65
C PHE A 357 20.72 -5.28 -2.02
N SER A 358 19.79 -5.66 -2.89
CA SER A 358 19.77 -7.06 -3.30
C SER A 358 20.49 -7.23 -4.63
N PRO A 359 21.60 -7.99 -4.71
CA PRO A 359 22.35 -8.17 -5.93
C PRO A 359 21.58 -9.06 -6.91
N PHE A 360 20.85 -8.43 -7.78
CA PHE A 360 20.30 -9.04 -8.97
C PHE A 360 21.43 -9.21 -10.00
N VAL A 361 21.41 -10.30 -10.75
CA VAL A 361 22.43 -10.60 -11.75
C VAL A 361 21.83 -10.65 -13.14
N ILE A 362 22.44 -9.94 -14.06
CA ILE A 362 22.08 -9.94 -15.47
C ILE A 362 23.36 -10.05 -16.33
N CYS A 363 23.26 -10.71 -17.46
CA CYS A 363 24.31 -10.66 -18.46
C CYS A 363 24.14 -9.41 -19.34
N LYS A 364 25.18 -8.57 -19.45
CA LYS A 364 25.17 -7.37 -20.31
C LYS A 364 25.07 -7.73 -21.79
N LYS A 365 25.68 -8.83 -22.21
CA LYS A 365 25.70 -9.27 -23.62
C LYS A 365 24.35 -9.76 -24.11
N CYS A 366 23.72 -10.71 -23.38
CA CYS A 366 22.51 -11.39 -23.84
C CYS A 366 21.25 -11.08 -23.02
N GLY A 367 21.34 -10.24 -21.98
CA GLY A 367 20.21 -9.91 -21.12
C GLY A 367 19.71 -11.07 -20.24
N LYS A 368 20.44 -12.21 -20.18
CA LYS A 368 20.01 -13.38 -19.40
C LYS A 368 19.77 -13.02 -17.95
N LYS A 369 18.55 -13.30 -17.48
CA LYS A 369 18.13 -13.22 -16.08
C LYS A 369 18.11 -14.63 -15.47
N PHE A 370 18.45 -14.75 -14.18
CA PHE A 370 18.45 -16.04 -13.48
C PHE A 370 17.15 -16.16 -12.67
N GLN A 371 16.25 -17.02 -13.12
CA GLN A 371 14.92 -17.21 -12.52
C GLN A 371 14.84 -18.50 -11.72
N CYS A 372 13.97 -18.48 -10.67
CA CYS A 372 13.65 -19.68 -9.90
C CYS A 372 12.67 -20.57 -10.69
N PRO A 373 12.98 -21.85 -10.90
CA PRO A 373 12.10 -22.75 -11.65
C PRO A 373 10.76 -22.98 -10.93
N ASN A 374 10.72 -22.87 -9.59
CA ASN A 374 9.52 -23.15 -8.80
C ASN A 374 8.59 -21.94 -8.64
N CYS A 375 9.12 -20.71 -8.75
CA CYS A 375 8.40 -19.48 -8.36
C CYS A 375 8.34 -18.43 -9.47
N ALA A 376 9.07 -18.61 -10.56
CA ALA A 376 9.23 -17.63 -11.65
C ALA A 376 9.72 -16.23 -11.19
N VAL A 377 10.35 -16.13 -10.01
CA VAL A 377 11.00 -14.90 -9.51
C VAL A 377 12.49 -14.96 -9.82
N ASN A 378 13.12 -13.78 -9.96
CA ASN A 378 14.56 -13.72 -10.15
C ASN A 378 15.30 -14.19 -8.90
N LEU A 379 16.42 -14.90 -9.10
CA LEU A 379 17.29 -15.37 -8.04
C LEU A 379 18.25 -14.27 -7.61
N ASN A 380 18.57 -14.22 -6.32
CA ASN A 380 19.53 -13.29 -5.76
C ASN A 380 20.89 -13.94 -5.55
N PHE A 381 21.96 -13.24 -5.92
CA PHE A 381 23.31 -13.73 -5.72
C PHE A 381 23.81 -13.43 -4.29
N HIS A 382 24.19 -14.46 -3.58
CA HIS A 382 24.80 -14.39 -2.25
C HIS A 382 26.31 -14.52 -2.37
N LYS A 383 27.03 -13.40 -2.32
CA LYS A 383 28.49 -13.34 -2.47
C LYS A 383 29.23 -14.29 -1.51
N LYS A 384 28.81 -14.36 -0.23
CA LYS A 384 29.45 -15.25 0.77
C LYS A 384 29.27 -16.74 0.46
N LEU A 385 28.16 -17.12 -0.16
CA LEU A 385 27.84 -18.50 -0.50
C LEU A 385 28.23 -18.86 -1.95
N ASN A 386 28.60 -17.86 -2.74
CA ASN A 386 28.82 -17.96 -4.19
C ASN A 386 27.69 -18.71 -4.93
N LYS A 387 26.43 -18.48 -4.50
CA LYS A 387 25.23 -19.16 -5.02
C LYS A 387 24.10 -18.17 -5.26
N LEU A 388 23.23 -18.55 -6.18
CA LEU A 388 21.94 -17.92 -6.40
C LEU A 388 20.90 -18.54 -5.46
N LEU A 389 20.08 -17.73 -4.80
CA LEU A 389 19.06 -18.15 -3.84
C LEU A 389 17.70 -17.54 -4.18
N CYS A 390 16.67 -18.36 -4.17
CA CYS A 390 15.27 -17.91 -4.15
C CYS A 390 14.84 -17.62 -2.71
N HIS A 391 14.59 -16.36 -2.37
CA HIS A 391 14.10 -15.97 -1.04
C HIS A 391 12.59 -16.25 -0.84
N TYR A 392 11.94 -16.84 -1.84
CA TYR A 392 10.53 -17.23 -1.75
C TYR A 392 10.38 -18.68 -1.31
N CYS A 393 11.05 -19.62 -1.97
CA CYS A 393 10.94 -21.06 -1.68
C CYS A 393 12.22 -21.71 -1.13
N GLY A 394 13.34 -20.99 -1.12
CA GLY A 394 14.64 -21.52 -0.67
C GLY A 394 15.44 -22.25 -1.75
N TYR A 395 14.98 -22.32 -2.99
CA TYR A 395 15.72 -22.93 -4.09
C TYR A 395 17.12 -22.31 -4.23
N LYS A 396 18.15 -23.16 -4.39
CA LYS A 396 19.55 -22.76 -4.55
C LYS A 396 20.08 -23.25 -5.89
N SER A 397 20.86 -22.41 -6.57
CA SER A 397 21.52 -22.73 -7.83
C SER A 397 22.93 -22.16 -7.86
N ILE A 398 23.79 -22.76 -8.63
CA ILE A 398 25.11 -22.23 -8.96
C ILE A 398 24.95 -21.12 -10.01
N LEU A 399 25.81 -20.11 -9.95
CA LEU A 399 25.82 -19.03 -10.94
C LEU A 399 26.47 -19.55 -12.23
N SER A 400 25.66 -19.83 -13.23
CA SER A 400 26.16 -20.18 -14.56
C SER A 400 26.76 -18.95 -15.25
N ARG A 401 27.97 -19.07 -15.76
CA ARG A 401 28.63 -18.02 -16.54
C ARG A 401 28.48 -18.20 -18.06
N VAL A 402 27.63 -19.13 -18.48
CA VAL A 402 27.40 -19.41 -19.90
C VAL A 402 26.17 -18.68 -20.42
N CYS A 403 26.33 -17.91 -21.48
CA CYS A 403 25.25 -17.23 -22.20
C CYS A 403 24.38 -18.21 -22.98
N LYS A 404 23.25 -17.71 -23.53
CA LYS A 404 22.38 -18.48 -24.43
C LYS A 404 23.13 -18.99 -25.68
N ASP A 405 24.17 -18.27 -26.10
CA ASP A 405 24.99 -18.57 -27.27
C ASP A 405 26.29 -19.34 -26.95
N ASN A 406 26.30 -20.06 -25.82
CA ASN A 406 27.48 -20.78 -25.28
C ASN A 406 28.75 -19.96 -25.09
N LYS A 407 28.64 -18.62 -25.06
CA LYS A 407 29.74 -17.69 -24.77
C LYS A 407 29.76 -17.31 -23.29
N GLU A 408 30.91 -16.84 -22.82
CA GLU A 408 31.04 -16.38 -21.44
C GLU A 408 30.17 -15.13 -21.18
N CYS A 409 29.41 -15.17 -20.07
CA CYS A 409 28.56 -14.08 -19.64
C CYS A 409 29.37 -12.91 -19.08
N ASP A 410 29.06 -11.70 -19.53
CA ASP A 410 29.48 -10.46 -18.86
C ASP A 410 28.43 -10.10 -17.79
N LEU A 411 28.72 -10.51 -16.55
CA LEU A 411 27.74 -10.43 -15.44
C LEU A 411 27.80 -9.10 -14.72
N LEU A 412 26.64 -8.45 -14.62
CA LEU A 412 26.42 -7.21 -13.87
C LEU A 412 25.68 -7.52 -12.57
N PHE A 413 26.34 -7.23 -11.42
CA PHE A 413 25.84 -7.57 -10.07
C PHE A 413 25.12 -6.44 -9.34
N CYS A 414 25.20 -5.21 -9.80
CA CYS A 414 24.61 -4.03 -9.15
C CYS A 414 24.25 -2.96 -10.17
N GLY A 415 23.12 -2.25 -9.94
CA GLY A 415 22.76 -1.02 -10.66
C GLY A 415 23.38 0.25 -10.04
N PRO A 416 23.28 1.42 -10.70
CA PRO A 416 23.78 2.70 -10.20
C PRO A 416 22.97 3.16 -8.97
N GLY A 417 23.61 3.91 -8.07
CA GLY A 417 22.93 4.71 -7.06
C GLY A 417 22.58 6.11 -7.58
N VAL A 418 21.66 6.78 -6.90
CA VAL A 418 21.26 8.16 -7.27
C VAL A 418 22.44 9.13 -7.26
N GLU A 419 23.36 8.95 -6.33
CA GLU A 419 24.55 9.77 -6.18
C GLU A 419 25.51 9.62 -7.38
N ARG A 420 25.66 8.39 -7.90
CA ARG A 420 26.49 8.14 -9.10
C ARG A 420 25.91 8.81 -10.32
N ILE A 421 24.60 8.67 -10.54
CA ILE A 421 23.92 9.34 -11.66
C ILE A 421 24.00 10.86 -11.53
N PHE A 422 23.85 11.39 -10.31
CA PHE A 422 24.00 12.82 -10.05
C PHE A 422 25.40 13.32 -10.40
N LEU A 423 26.45 12.62 -9.98
CA LEU A 423 27.85 12.99 -10.29
C LEU A 423 28.14 12.89 -11.79
N GLU A 424 27.63 11.88 -12.47
CA GLU A 424 27.78 11.72 -13.92
C GLU A 424 27.08 12.85 -14.66
N LEU A 425 25.84 13.19 -14.28
CA LEU A 425 25.10 14.30 -14.88
C LEU A 425 25.75 15.66 -14.63
N LYS A 426 26.37 15.88 -13.47
CA LYS A 426 27.15 17.10 -13.22
C LYS A 426 28.34 17.25 -14.13
N LYS A 427 29.00 16.14 -14.51
CA LYS A 427 30.09 16.17 -15.50
C LYS A 427 29.57 16.46 -16.92
N ILE A 428 28.42 15.86 -17.30
CA ILE A 428 27.83 16.00 -18.62
C ILE A 428 27.21 17.41 -18.82
N TYR A 429 26.57 17.95 -17.77
CA TYR A 429 25.83 19.22 -17.80
C TYR A 429 26.28 20.14 -16.66
N PRO A 430 27.51 20.68 -16.69
CA PRO A 430 28.10 21.49 -15.60
C PRO A 430 27.31 22.76 -15.29
N ASN A 431 26.70 23.37 -16.30
CA ASN A 431 25.97 24.63 -16.19
C ASN A 431 24.48 24.47 -15.82
N LYS A 432 23.99 23.22 -15.61
CA LYS A 432 22.59 22.95 -15.25
C LYS A 432 22.41 22.72 -13.75
N LYS A 433 21.29 23.20 -13.24
CA LYS A 433 20.91 22.99 -11.81
C LYS A 433 20.33 21.62 -11.62
N ILE A 434 21.09 20.75 -10.96
CA ILE A 434 20.75 19.33 -10.72
C ILE A 434 20.50 19.10 -9.23
N GLU A 435 19.40 18.43 -8.86
CA GLU A 435 19.05 18.11 -7.48
C GLU A 435 18.67 16.64 -7.32
N ILE A 436 18.99 16.07 -6.16
CA ILE A 436 18.59 14.70 -5.79
C ILE A 436 17.30 14.73 -4.99
N PHE A 437 16.33 13.92 -5.40
CA PHE A 437 15.06 13.73 -4.71
C PHE A 437 14.86 12.26 -4.33
N SER A 438 15.38 11.87 -3.18
CA SER A 438 15.24 10.50 -2.64
C SER A 438 14.83 10.52 -1.18
N SER A 439 14.25 9.40 -0.69
CA SER A 439 13.84 9.25 0.72
C SER A 439 14.99 9.40 1.71
N ASP A 440 16.22 9.09 1.29
CA ASP A 440 17.40 9.15 2.15
C ASP A 440 17.93 10.57 2.30
N THR A 441 17.79 11.40 1.26
CA THR A 441 18.19 12.82 1.28
C THR A 441 17.12 13.71 1.92
N LEU A 442 15.88 13.24 2.02
CA LEU A 442 14.71 14.00 2.49
C LEU A 442 14.30 13.65 3.93
N LYS A 443 15.25 13.54 4.85
CA LYS A 443 14.99 13.17 6.26
C LYS A 443 14.09 14.14 7.05
N LYS A 444 13.76 15.32 6.52
CA LYS A 444 12.85 16.30 7.13
C LYS A 444 11.76 16.73 6.14
N ASN A 445 10.50 16.79 6.57
CA ASN A 445 9.36 17.24 5.75
C ASN A 445 9.58 18.62 5.09
N GLN A 446 10.30 19.53 5.75
CA GLN A 446 10.68 20.83 5.20
C GLN A 446 11.54 20.74 3.93
N SER A 447 12.40 19.72 3.80
CA SER A 447 13.26 19.58 2.61
C SER A 447 12.46 19.12 1.37
N VAL A 448 11.38 18.34 1.54
CA VAL A 448 10.50 17.96 0.43
C VAL A 448 9.76 19.15 -0.13
N VAL A 449 9.14 19.96 0.75
CA VAL A 449 8.39 21.16 0.36
C VAL A 449 9.31 22.15 -0.39
N ASN A 450 10.51 22.40 0.14
CA ASN A 450 11.47 23.32 -0.45
C ASN A 450 11.93 22.89 -1.86
N ILE A 451 12.19 21.60 -2.09
CA ILE A 451 12.57 21.11 -3.42
C ILE A 451 11.38 21.21 -4.39
N LEU A 452 10.17 20.88 -3.95
CA LEU A 452 8.97 21.00 -4.78
C LEU A 452 8.71 22.45 -5.19
N GLU A 453 8.85 23.41 -4.25
CA GLU A 453 8.76 24.83 -4.56
C GLU A 453 9.82 25.30 -5.57
N LYS A 454 11.07 24.80 -5.44
CA LYS A 454 12.13 25.09 -6.41
C LYS A 454 11.79 24.57 -7.81
N VAL A 455 11.17 23.37 -7.89
CA VAL A 455 10.73 22.77 -9.15
C VAL A 455 9.59 23.58 -9.75
N GLU A 456 8.56 23.93 -8.96
CA GLU A 456 7.43 24.75 -9.40
C GLU A 456 7.89 26.15 -9.84
N LYS A 457 8.85 26.77 -9.14
CA LYS A 457 9.47 28.07 -9.48
C LYS A 457 10.53 27.96 -10.59
N ARG A 458 10.70 26.80 -11.24
CA ARG A 458 11.66 26.58 -12.37
C ARG A 458 13.10 26.81 -11.99
N LYS A 459 13.51 26.60 -10.76
CA LYS A 459 14.88 26.75 -10.26
C LYS A 459 15.74 25.51 -10.41
N ILE A 460 15.19 24.40 -10.94
CA ILE A 460 15.85 23.10 -11.13
C ILE A 460 15.62 22.67 -12.57
N ASP A 461 16.71 22.31 -13.26
CA ASP A 461 16.67 21.80 -14.65
C ASP A 461 16.55 20.28 -14.68
N ILE A 462 17.31 19.58 -13.82
CA ILE A 462 17.37 18.12 -13.79
C ILE A 462 17.11 17.62 -12.37
N LEU A 463 16.17 16.69 -12.25
CA LEU A 463 15.92 15.91 -11.03
C LEU A 463 16.50 14.52 -11.19
N VAL A 464 17.19 14.02 -10.16
CA VAL A 464 17.60 12.62 -10.04
C VAL A 464 16.85 12.01 -8.87
N GLY A 465 16.06 10.96 -9.10
CA GLY A 465 15.28 10.46 -7.99
C GLY A 465 14.71 9.06 -8.16
N THR A 466 14.00 8.62 -7.09
CA THR A 466 13.43 7.29 -6.97
C THR A 466 11.90 7.33 -6.89
N GLN A 467 11.27 6.21 -6.53
CA GLN A 467 9.82 6.02 -6.48
C GLN A 467 9.01 7.13 -5.79
N LEU A 468 9.61 7.94 -4.93
CA LEU A 468 8.93 9.06 -4.29
C LEU A 468 8.38 10.06 -5.33
N LEU A 469 9.09 10.26 -6.44
CA LEU A 469 8.70 11.17 -7.53
C LEU A 469 7.50 10.69 -8.36
N SER A 470 7.21 9.41 -8.36
CA SER A 470 6.03 8.88 -9.07
C SER A 470 4.71 9.24 -8.37
N LYS A 471 4.75 9.67 -7.09
CA LYS A 471 3.58 9.83 -6.24
C LYS A 471 3.21 11.30 -6.00
N GLY A 472 1.96 11.67 -6.31
CA GLY A 472 1.27 12.85 -5.81
C GLY A 472 1.74 14.25 -6.27
N PHE A 473 2.94 14.41 -6.83
CA PHE A 473 3.52 15.72 -7.14
C PHE A 473 3.21 16.22 -8.56
N HIS A 474 3.09 17.53 -8.72
CA HIS A 474 2.92 18.18 -10.00
C HIS A 474 4.22 18.85 -10.42
N PHE A 475 4.69 18.54 -11.63
CA PHE A 475 5.88 19.11 -12.22
C PHE A 475 5.48 19.80 -13.55
N PRO A 476 5.36 21.13 -13.57
CA PRO A 476 4.76 21.86 -14.69
C PRO A 476 5.46 21.66 -16.03
N ARG A 477 6.80 21.64 -16.04
CA ARG A 477 7.62 21.52 -17.26
C ARG A 477 8.34 20.17 -17.40
N LEU A 478 7.90 19.15 -16.70
CA LEU A 478 8.48 17.81 -16.84
C LEU A 478 8.02 17.18 -18.15
N ASN A 479 8.83 17.33 -19.20
CA ASN A 479 8.53 16.81 -20.52
C ASN A 479 9.46 15.69 -20.96
N CYS A 480 10.51 15.40 -20.18
CA CYS A 480 11.41 14.28 -20.44
C CYS A 480 11.68 13.48 -19.17
N ILE A 481 11.49 12.17 -19.24
CA ILE A 481 11.84 11.23 -18.19
C ILE A 481 12.81 10.20 -18.76
N VAL A 482 13.90 9.95 -18.05
CA VAL A 482 14.86 8.89 -18.35
C VAL A 482 14.81 7.86 -17.24
N VAL A 483 14.42 6.65 -17.56
CA VAL A 483 14.55 5.49 -16.67
C VAL A 483 15.93 4.88 -16.93
N VAL A 484 16.88 5.17 -16.04
CA VAL A 484 18.30 4.88 -16.26
C VAL A 484 18.58 3.40 -16.37
N ASP A 485 17.83 2.59 -15.59
CA ASP A 485 18.01 1.16 -15.54
C ASP A 485 16.68 0.45 -15.27
N SER A 486 16.06 -0.03 -16.33
CA SER A 486 14.81 -0.76 -16.24
C SER A 486 14.99 -2.24 -15.91
N ASN A 487 16.21 -2.80 -16.02
CA ASN A 487 16.48 -4.22 -15.75
C ASN A 487 16.60 -4.53 -14.26
N PHE A 488 17.09 -3.59 -13.47
CA PHE A 488 17.26 -3.75 -12.03
C PHE A 488 15.99 -3.46 -11.22
N SER A 489 14.91 -3.12 -11.88
CA SER A 489 13.63 -2.84 -11.24
C SER A 489 12.87 -4.09 -10.77
N SER A 490 13.23 -5.28 -11.27
CA SER A 490 12.66 -6.54 -10.81
C SER A 490 13.47 -7.11 -9.65
N HIS A 491 13.02 -6.89 -8.42
CA HIS A 491 13.62 -7.51 -7.25
C HIS A 491 13.31 -9.01 -7.27
N GLY A 492 14.35 -9.84 -7.35
CA GLY A 492 14.24 -11.28 -7.52
C GLY A 492 13.43 -12.04 -6.46
N TYR A 493 13.09 -11.43 -5.35
CA TYR A 493 12.33 -12.04 -4.25
C TYR A 493 10.89 -11.54 -4.15
N ASP A 494 10.43 -10.66 -5.06
CA ASP A 494 9.09 -10.08 -5.01
C ASP A 494 8.23 -10.62 -6.17
N LEU A 495 7.23 -11.43 -5.83
CA LEU A 495 6.25 -11.97 -6.77
C LEU A 495 5.48 -10.89 -7.55
N ARG A 496 5.40 -9.68 -6.99
CA ARG A 496 4.65 -8.57 -7.56
C ARG A 496 5.54 -7.55 -8.26
N SER A 497 6.82 -7.87 -8.47
CA SER A 497 7.77 -6.92 -9.08
C SER A 497 7.32 -6.45 -10.46
N ALA A 498 6.87 -7.36 -11.31
CA ALA A 498 6.36 -7.04 -12.65
C ALA A 498 5.13 -6.11 -12.59
N GLU A 499 4.14 -6.47 -11.79
CA GLU A 499 2.94 -5.66 -11.54
C GLU A 499 3.29 -4.25 -11.02
N LYS A 500 4.13 -4.17 -9.99
CA LYS A 500 4.59 -2.90 -9.42
C LYS A 500 5.34 -2.03 -10.42
N ASN A 501 6.14 -2.63 -11.30
CA ASN A 501 6.87 -1.89 -12.34
C ASN A 501 5.93 -1.31 -13.39
N VAL A 502 4.97 -2.09 -13.88
CA VAL A 502 3.96 -1.61 -14.83
C VAL A 502 3.18 -0.44 -14.23
N GLN A 503 2.68 -0.59 -13.01
CA GLN A 503 1.96 0.48 -12.30
C GLN A 503 2.82 1.72 -12.11
N LEU A 504 4.07 1.57 -11.68
CA LEU A 504 5.02 2.64 -11.46
C LEU A 504 5.33 3.41 -12.75
N TYR A 505 5.63 2.72 -13.84
CA TYR A 505 5.98 3.36 -15.11
C TYR A 505 4.79 4.07 -15.73
N HIS A 506 3.58 3.54 -15.59
CA HIS A 506 2.36 4.25 -15.98
C HIS A 506 2.09 5.49 -15.12
N GLN A 507 2.36 5.42 -13.81
CA GLN A 507 2.29 6.61 -12.96
C GLN A 507 3.30 7.68 -13.38
N LEU A 508 4.53 7.29 -13.72
CA LEU A 508 5.56 8.19 -14.25
C LEU A 508 5.13 8.80 -15.59
N SER A 509 4.58 8.00 -16.50
CA SER A 509 4.04 8.47 -17.78
C SER A 509 2.97 9.56 -17.56
N GLY A 510 2.19 9.41 -16.52
CA GLY A 510 1.20 10.39 -16.12
C GLY A 510 1.75 11.70 -15.57
N ARG A 511 3.07 11.80 -15.30
CA ARG A 511 3.70 13.04 -14.81
C ARG A 511 4.21 13.94 -15.93
N ALA A 512 4.60 13.36 -17.06
CA ALA A 512 5.10 14.09 -18.21
C ALA A 512 3.97 14.67 -19.08
N GLY A 513 4.21 15.84 -19.72
CA GLY A 513 3.34 16.42 -20.74
C GLY A 513 2.00 16.97 -20.24
N ARG A 514 1.91 17.43 -19.00
CA ARG A 514 0.65 17.93 -18.43
C ARG A 514 0.16 19.28 -18.97
N GLU A 515 1.05 20.06 -19.54
CA GLU A 515 0.73 21.38 -20.13
C GLU A 515 0.46 21.30 -21.65
N GLY A 516 0.14 20.12 -22.18
CA GLY A 516 -0.17 19.95 -23.61
C GLY A 516 1.05 19.91 -24.53
N LYS A 517 2.27 19.92 -23.98
CA LYS A 517 3.51 19.82 -24.76
C LYS A 517 3.88 18.36 -25.06
N MET A 518 4.54 18.14 -26.18
CA MET A 518 5.12 16.83 -26.50
C MET A 518 6.13 16.42 -25.43
N SER A 519 5.94 15.21 -24.92
CA SER A 519 6.80 14.67 -23.88
C SER A 519 7.28 13.27 -24.25
N SER A 520 8.43 12.86 -23.69
CA SER A 520 9.00 11.54 -23.94
C SER A 520 9.51 10.87 -22.69
N ILE A 521 9.49 9.53 -22.72
CA ILE A 521 10.10 8.68 -21.71
C ILE A 521 11.10 7.76 -22.40
N PHE A 522 12.34 7.77 -21.94
CA PHE A 522 13.42 6.94 -22.45
C PHE A 522 13.73 5.84 -21.43
N PHE A 523 13.59 4.57 -21.82
CA PHE A 523 13.96 3.42 -21.00
C PHE A 523 15.31 2.89 -21.46
N GLN A 524 16.35 3.05 -20.66
CA GLN A 524 17.64 2.40 -20.92
C GLN A 524 17.60 0.95 -20.38
N THR A 525 17.94 -0.03 -21.22
CA THR A 525 17.87 -1.43 -20.86
C THR A 525 18.87 -2.31 -21.61
N TYR A 526 19.36 -3.36 -20.96
CA TYR A 526 20.09 -4.47 -21.57
C TYR A 526 19.16 -5.58 -22.10
N THR A 527 17.84 -5.44 -21.93
CA THR A 527 16.84 -6.38 -22.43
C THR A 527 15.75 -5.61 -23.18
N PRO A 528 16.04 -5.14 -24.42
CA PRO A 528 15.09 -4.34 -25.20
C PRO A 528 13.80 -5.09 -25.53
N ASP A 529 13.87 -6.42 -25.63
CA ASP A 529 12.75 -7.31 -25.92
C ASP A 529 12.02 -7.77 -24.66
N ASP A 530 12.27 -7.11 -23.50
CA ASP A 530 11.54 -7.41 -22.27
C ASP A 530 10.06 -7.11 -22.47
N GLU A 531 9.24 -8.13 -22.34
CA GLU A 531 7.81 -8.06 -22.63
C GLU A 531 7.06 -7.02 -21.79
N ILE A 532 7.49 -6.79 -20.55
CA ILE A 532 6.93 -5.76 -19.69
C ILE A 532 7.18 -4.38 -20.31
N LEU A 533 8.42 -4.12 -20.75
CA LEU A 533 8.78 -2.86 -21.41
C LEU A 533 8.05 -2.68 -22.74
N LEU A 534 7.90 -3.75 -23.53
CA LEU A 534 7.14 -3.70 -24.78
C LEU A 534 5.65 -3.40 -24.53
N ASN A 535 5.04 -3.99 -23.50
CA ASN A 535 3.65 -3.66 -23.13
C ASN A 535 3.50 -2.23 -22.66
N ILE A 536 4.47 -1.72 -21.88
CA ILE A 536 4.49 -0.32 -21.43
C ILE A 536 4.64 0.61 -22.65
N SER A 537 5.54 0.30 -23.58
CA SER A 537 5.79 1.14 -24.78
C SER A 537 4.57 1.21 -25.71
N LYS A 538 3.80 0.15 -25.80
CA LYS A 538 2.53 0.06 -26.54
C LYS A 538 1.34 0.64 -25.76
N ASN A 539 1.55 1.10 -24.53
CA ASN A 539 0.50 1.60 -23.64
C ASN A 539 -0.69 0.63 -23.48
N ASN A 540 -0.39 -0.67 -23.40
CA ASN A 540 -1.39 -1.74 -23.26
C ASN A 540 -1.25 -2.50 -21.91
N PRO A 541 -1.66 -1.90 -20.78
CA PRO A 541 -1.58 -2.54 -19.47
C PRO A 541 -2.51 -3.75 -19.34
N ASP A 542 -3.64 -3.78 -20.08
CA ASP A 542 -4.61 -4.88 -20.00
C ASP A 542 -3.99 -6.19 -20.53
N ALA A 543 -3.20 -6.14 -21.61
CA ALA A 543 -2.50 -7.31 -22.14
C ALA A 543 -1.49 -7.89 -21.12
N PHE A 544 -0.75 -7.01 -20.44
CA PHE A 544 0.14 -7.43 -19.36
C PHE A 544 -0.64 -8.11 -18.22
N LEU A 545 -1.73 -7.50 -17.76
CA LEU A 545 -2.54 -8.03 -16.64
C LEU A 545 -3.17 -9.38 -16.97
N GLN A 546 -3.64 -9.57 -18.21
CA GLN A 546 -4.15 -10.88 -18.67
C GLN A 546 -3.09 -11.97 -18.61
N LYS A 547 -1.91 -11.69 -19.13
CA LYS A 547 -0.81 -12.66 -19.14
C LYS A 547 -0.32 -12.98 -17.73
N GLU A 548 -0.15 -11.96 -16.89
CA GLU A 548 0.23 -12.13 -15.49
C GLU A 548 -0.81 -12.98 -14.74
N LEU A 549 -2.09 -12.77 -15.02
CA LEU A 549 -3.17 -13.55 -14.42
C LEU A 549 -3.09 -15.04 -14.79
N LEU A 550 -2.83 -15.35 -16.06
CA LEU A 550 -2.65 -16.73 -16.53
C LEU A 550 -1.45 -17.40 -15.85
N LEU A 551 -0.31 -16.71 -15.80
CA LEU A 551 0.90 -17.20 -15.11
C LEU A 551 0.63 -17.49 -13.63
N ARG A 552 -0.08 -16.60 -12.93
CA ARG A 552 -0.41 -16.80 -11.52
C ARG A 552 -1.38 -17.94 -11.28
N LYS A 553 -2.29 -18.19 -12.20
CA LYS A 553 -3.19 -19.36 -12.15
C LYS A 553 -2.40 -20.65 -12.26
N GLU A 554 -1.52 -20.75 -13.26
CA GLU A 554 -0.64 -21.92 -13.48
C GLU A 554 0.25 -22.19 -12.25
N LYS A 555 0.88 -21.15 -11.71
CA LYS A 555 1.79 -21.26 -10.56
C LYS A 555 1.10 -21.30 -9.20
N LYS A 556 -0.23 -21.36 -9.15
CA LYS A 556 -1.03 -21.40 -7.92
C LYS A 556 -0.71 -20.23 -6.97
N LEU A 557 -0.73 -19.00 -7.51
CA LEU A 557 -0.40 -17.75 -6.80
C LEU A 557 -1.65 -16.87 -6.61
N PRO A 558 -1.61 -15.83 -5.74
CA PRO A 558 -2.68 -14.86 -5.66
C PRO A 558 -2.96 -14.20 -7.03
N PRO A 559 -4.23 -14.03 -7.43
CA PRO A 559 -5.46 -14.05 -6.63
C PRO A 559 -6.18 -15.42 -6.57
N PHE A 560 -5.64 -16.49 -7.12
CA PHE A 560 -6.28 -17.82 -7.13
C PHE A 560 -6.02 -18.59 -5.84
N TYR A 561 -4.85 -18.40 -5.28
CA TYR A 561 -4.43 -18.93 -3.98
C TYR A 561 -4.21 -17.78 -3.00
N ARG A 562 -4.20 -18.09 -1.71
CA ARG A 562 -3.85 -17.16 -0.65
C ARG A 562 -2.54 -17.55 0.00
N LEU A 563 -1.93 -16.59 0.65
CA LEU A 563 -0.66 -16.75 1.34
C LEU A 563 -0.78 -16.29 2.79
N ILE A 564 -0.13 -17.02 3.69
CA ILE A 564 0.14 -16.54 5.06
C ILE A 564 1.63 -16.70 5.30
N SER A 565 2.27 -15.64 5.76
CA SER A 565 3.68 -15.63 6.13
C SER A 565 3.82 -15.65 7.64
N LEU A 566 4.52 -16.65 8.18
CA LEU A 566 4.94 -16.69 9.56
C LEU A 566 6.38 -16.18 9.61
N ILE A 567 6.57 -15.01 10.23
CA ILE A 567 7.87 -14.30 10.31
C ILE A 567 8.43 -14.51 11.70
N ILE A 568 9.57 -15.20 11.78
CA ILE A 568 10.28 -15.49 13.02
C ILE A 568 11.51 -14.59 13.09
N SER A 569 11.67 -13.84 14.16
CA SER A 569 12.82 -12.96 14.35
C SER A 569 13.45 -13.10 15.74
N GLY A 570 14.79 -12.95 15.82
CA GLY A 570 15.54 -13.08 17.07
C GLY A 570 17.00 -12.68 16.91
N LYS A 571 17.73 -12.66 18.03
CA LYS A 571 19.16 -12.26 18.05
C LYS A 571 20.12 -13.32 17.51
N ASN A 572 19.74 -14.60 17.55
CA ASN A 572 20.55 -15.72 17.12
C ASN A 572 19.91 -16.44 15.93
N GLU A 573 20.67 -16.61 14.85
CA GLU A 573 20.21 -17.22 13.60
C GLU A 573 19.87 -18.70 13.75
N LEU A 574 20.72 -19.47 14.44
CA LEU A 574 20.51 -20.90 14.63
C LEU A 574 19.25 -21.17 15.47
N ILE A 575 19.03 -20.37 16.52
CA ILE A 575 17.86 -20.52 17.40
C ILE A 575 16.57 -20.25 16.62
N ILE A 576 16.51 -19.18 15.82
CA ILE A 576 15.30 -18.87 15.03
C ILE A 576 15.05 -19.93 13.95
N LEU A 577 16.08 -20.48 13.30
CA LEU A 577 15.92 -21.54 12.32
C LEU A 577 15.44 -22.84 12.96
N LYS A 578 15.99 -23.24 14.12
CA LYS A 578 15.54 -24.40 14.89
C LYS A 578 14.08 -24.24 15.33
N PHE A 579 13.71 -23.07 15.87
CA PHE A 579 12.33 -22.77 16.23
C PHE A 579 11.41 -22.83 15.00
N ALA A 580 11.81 -22.27 13.86
CA ALA A 580 11.04 -22.27 12.62
C ALA A 580 10.84 -23.70 12.08
N THR A 581 11.86 -24.56 12.16
CA THR A 581 11.74 -25.97 11.75
C THR A 581 10.75 -26.74 12.64
N ASN A 582 10.86 -26.54 13.96
CA ASN A 582 9.90 -27.13 14.89
C ASN A 582 8.45 -26.59 14.68
N LEU A 583 8.34 -25.27 14.43
CA LEU A 583 7.04 -24.68 14.10
C LEU A 583 6.46 -25.32 12.85
N LYS A 584 7.25 -25.49 11.79
CA LYS A 584 6.80 -26.12 10.54
C LYS A 584 6.28 -27.55 10.77
N SER A 585 6.91 -28.35 11.62
CA SER A 585 6.50 -29.75 11.86
C SER A 585 5.12 -29.89 12.53
N ILE A 586 4.72 -28.89 13.33
CA ILE A 586 3.43 -28.88 14.05
C ILE A 586 2.31 -28.15 13.31
N LEU A 587 2.63 -27.45 12.19
CA LEU A 587 1.59 -26.81 11.38
C LEU A 587 0.64 -27.82 10.78
N PRO A 588 -0.67 -27.48 10.66
CA PRO A 588 -1.68 -28.43 10.17
C PRO A 588 -1.37 -28.85 8.73
N LYS A 589 -1.20 -30.15 8.54
CA LYS A 589 -1.07 -30.76 7.21
C LYS A 589 -2.48 -30.96 6.64
N MET A 590 -2.80 -30.23 5.58
CA MET A 590 -4.11 -30.30 4.93
C MET A 590 -3.91 -30.52 3.43
N LYS A 591 -4.85 -31.23 2.79
CA LYS A 591 -4.85 -31.39 1.32
C LYS A 591 -4.85 -30.01 0.66
N GLU A 592 -4.06 -29.83 -0.38
CA GLU A 592 -3.89 -28.60 -1.16
C GLU A 592 -3.22 -27.43 -0.41
N VAL A 593 -2.83 -27.58 0.85
CA VAL A 593 -2.02 -26.61 1.59
C VAL A 593 -0.54 -26.93 1.41
N THR A 594 0.23 -25.95 0.93
CA THR A 594 1.68 -26.09 0.76
C THR A 594 2.40 -25.22 1.79
N ILE A 595 3.33 -25.80 2.55
CA ILE A 595 4.15 -25.11 3.53
C ILE A 595 5.59 -25.02 2.99
N LEU A 596 6.01 -23.82 2.64
CA LEU A 596 7.34 -23.50 2.08
C LEU A 596 8.26 -22.91 3.16
N GLY A 597 9.56 -23.19 3.04
CA GLY A 597 10.57 -22.75 4.01
C GLY A 597 10.80 -23.77 5.13
N PRO A 598 11.43 -23.40 6.28
CA PRO A 598 11.87 -22.05 6.62
C PRO A 598 13.00 -21.51 5.74
N VAL A 599 12.97 -20.21 5.44
CA VAL A 599 13.99 -19.51 4.63
C VAL A 599 14.36 -18.21 5.30
N LEU A 600 15.66 -17.88 5.34
CA LEU A 600 16.12 -16.58 5.80
C LEU A 600 15.57 -15.46 4.91
N ALA A 601 15.22 -14.33 5.53
CA ALA A 601 14.79 -13.16 4.79
C ALA A 601 15.90 -12.64 3.85
N PRO A 602 15.58 -11.94 2.75
CA PRO A 602 16.55 -11.33 1.84
C PRO A 602 17.54 -10.41 2.56
N ILE A 603 17.03 -9.62 3.51
CA ILE A 603 17.83 -8.90 4.49
C ILE A 603 17.90 -9.77 5.74
N THR A 604 18.95 -10.58 5.83
CA THR A 604 19.08 -11.58 6.89
C THR A 604 19.13 -10.97 8.29
N ARG A 605 19.65 -9.74 8.43
CA ARG A 605 19.76 -9.04 9.71
C ARG A 605 19.26 -7.61 9.60
N LEU A 606 18.20 -7.28 10.33
CA LEU A 606 17.59 -5.95 10.40
C LEU A 606 17.45 -5.52 11.87
N LYS A 607 17.88 -4.28 12.20
CA LYS A 607 17.82 -3.75 13.59
C LYS A 607 18.46 -4.75 14.60
N LYS A 608 19.59 -5.33 14.25
CA LYS A 608 20.35 -6.34 15.06
C LYS A 608 19.62 -7.68 15.27
N LYS A 609 18.54 -7.98 14.54
CA LYS A 609 17.79 -9.24 14.61
C LYS A 609 17.89 -9.99 13.29
N TYR A 610 18.08 -11.29 13.36
CA TYR A 610 17.93 -12.21 12.23
C TYR A 610 16.46 -12.48 11.99
N ARG A 611 16.11 -12.80 10.75
CA ARG A 611 14.72 -13.06 10.35
C ARG A 611 14.67 -14.27 9.44
N CYS A 612 13.74 -15.18 9.71
CA CYS A 612 13.37 -16.27 8.81
C CYS A 612 11.85 -16.32 8.62
N ARG A 613 11.41 -17.02 7.60
CA ARG A 613 10.02 -17.08 7.20
C ARG A 613 9.59 -18.49 6.82
N ILE A 614 8.37 -18.83 7.23
CA ILE A 614 7.60 -19.95 6.69
C ILE A 614 6.44 -19.36 5.91
N LEU A 615 6.21 -19.83 4.68
CA LEU A 615 5.12 -19.38 3.83
C LEU A 615 4.13 -20.50 3.64
N ILE A 616 2.86 -20.24 3.95
CA ILE A 616 1.74 -21.15 3.78
C ILE A 616 0.93 -20.69 2.59
N ARG A 617 0.79 -21.55 1.58
CA ARG A 617 -0.01 -21.33 0.36
C ARG A 617 -1.21 -22.25 0.35
N TYR A 618 -2.40 -21.73 0.13
CA TYR A 618 -3.65 -22.46 0.17
C TYR A 618 -4.70 -21.92 -0.81
N PRO A 619 -5.66 -22.75 -1.28
CA PRO A 619 -6.72 -22.32 -2.18
C PRO A 619 -7.59 -21.23 -1.54
N LYS A 620 -8.12 -20.31 -2.37
CA LYS A 620 -8.91 -19.16 -1.92
C LYS A 620 -10.20 -19.54 -1.19
N ASN A 621 -10.79 -20.68 -1.52
CA ASN A 621 -12.03 -21.22 -0.92
C ASN A 621 -11.81 -21.89 0.44
N LEU A 622 -10.56 -22.14 0.84
CA LEU A 622 -10.22 -22.77 2.10
C LEU A 622 -9.97 -21.70 3.17
N PHE A 623 -10.63 -21.83 4.33
CA PHE A 623 -10.46 -20.94 5.47
C PHE A 623 -9.60 -21.60 6.55
N ILE A 624 -8.28 -21.43 6.48
CA ILE A 624 -7.32 -22.12 7.37
C ILE A 624 -7.08 -21.39 8.69
N GLN A 625 -7.55 -20.15 8.85
CA GLN A 625 -7.24 -19.28 9.99
C GLN A 625 -7.65 -19.93 11.32
N LYS A 626 -8.78 -20.60 11.37
CA LYS A 626 -9.25 -21.29 12.60
C LYS A 626 -8.28 -22.38 13.05
N HIS A 627 -7.80 -23.21 12.12
CA HIS A 627 -6.83 -24.27 12.40
C HIS A 627 -5.49 -23.71 12.81
N LEU A 628 -5.04 -22.67 12.09
CA LEU A 628 -3.78 -22.01 12.36
C LEU A 628 -3.79 -21.29 13.70
N SER A 629 -4.86 -20.57 14.05
CA SER A 629 -5.04 -19.95 15.36
C SER A 629 -4.95 -20.97 16.50
N LYS A 630 -5.65 -22.13 16.38
CA LYS A 630 -5.58 -23.22 17.36
C LYS A 630 -4.19 -23.82 17.52
N THR A 631 -3.42 -23.90 16.43
CA THR A 631 -2.04 -24.37 16.47
C THR A 631 -1.13 -23.33 17.11
N LEU A 632 -1.22 -22.08 16.69
CA LEU A 632 -0.38 -20.99 17.18
C LEU A 632 -0.60 -20.70 18.68
N SER A 633 -1.83 -20.84 19.19
CA SER A 633 -2.12 -20.63 20.62
C SER A 633 -1.48 -21.66 21.54
N LYS A 634 -1.09 -22.83 21.03
CA LYS A 634 -0.41 -23.91 21.79
C LYS A 634 1.11 -23.76 21.82
N ILE A 635 1.68 -22.83 21.03
CA ILE A 635 3.12 -22.70 20.90
C ILE A 635 3.67 -21.82 22.01
N LYS A 636 4.65 -22.36 22.74
CA LYS A 636 5.45 -21.58 23.69
C LYS A 636 6.54 -20.81 22.92
N ILE A 637 6.42 -19.51 22.89
CA ILE A 637 7.43 -18.64 22.31
C ILE A 637 8.48 -18.33 23.37
N PHE A 638 9.74 -18.73 23.14
CA PHE A 638 10.83 -18.51 24.06
C PHE A 638 11.24 -17.02 24.10
N SER A 639 11.81 -16.60 25.23
CA SER A 639 12.37 -15.27 25.37
C SER A 639 13.40 -14.98 24.27
N GLY A 640 13.34 -13.81 23.67
CA GLY A 640 14.22 -13.41 22.57
C GLY A 640 13.76 -13.82 21.17
N ILE A 641 12.70 -14.61 21.03
CA ILE A 641 12.04 -14.90 19.74
C ILE A 641 10.76 -14.08 19.63
N LYS A 642 10.52 -13.52 18.43
CA LYS A 642 9.25 -12.89 18.06
C LYS A 642 8.67 -13.64 16.88
N LEU A 643 7.41 -14.05 16.98
CA LEU A 643 6.60 -14.61 15.90
C LEU A 643 5.56 -13.58 15.46
N GLU A 644 5.54 -13.27 14.19
CA GLU A 644 4.56 -12.39 13.56
C GLU A 644 3.84 -13.15 12.45
N VAL A 645 2.54 -12.92 12.34
CA VAL A 645 1.69 -13.51 11.30
C VAL A 645 1.30 -12.42 10.33
N ASP A 646 1.56 -12.65 9.06
CA ASP A 646 1.18 -11.76 7.98
C ASP A 646 0.27 -12.50 7.00
N VAL A 647 -1.00 -12.14 7.01
CA VAL A 647 -2.02 -12.68 6.10
C VAL A 647 -2.05 -11.85 4.83
N ASP A 648 -2.09 -12.52 3.68
CA ASP A 648 -1.99 -11.92 2.35
C ASP A 648 -0.78 -10.97 2.21
N PRO A 649 0.47 -11.48 2.39
CA PRO A 649 1.67 -10.68 2.29
C PRO A 649 1.84 -10.10 0.88
N ILE A 650 2.21 -8.83 0.80
CA ILE A 650 2.55 -8.14 -0.46
C ILE A 650 4.06 -8.07 -0.65
N ASN A 651 4.80 -7.99 0.46
CA ASN A 651 6.25 -7.92 0.48
C ASN A 651 6.84 -9.17 1.12
N PHE A 652 8.01 -9.57 0.65
CA PHE A 652 8.72 -10.74 1.14
C PHE A 652 10.14 -10.40 1.63
N SER A 653 10.40 -9.11 1.91
CA SER A 653 11.67 -8.59 2.44
C SER A 653 11.79 -8.74 3.95
#